data_64921000306bb6a7151895bf7f8399bb
#
_entry.id   64921000306bb6a7151895bf7f8399bb
#
_cell.length_a   1.000
_cell.length_b   1.000
_cell.length_c   1.000
_cell.angle_alpha   90.00
_cell.angle_beta   90.00
_cell.angle_gamma   90.00
#
_symmetry.space_group_name_H-M   'P 1'
#
loop_
_entity.id
_entity.type
_entity.pdbx_description
1 polymer ?
#
loop_
_entity_poly.entity_id
_entity_poly.type
_entity_poly.pdbx_seq_one_letter_code
_entity_poly.pdbx_strand_id
1 'polypeptide(L)'
;MTDETNGGVAACRPPIARREPVKRVFHGDAVIDPYEWMRDKQSPEVRDYVAAQNAYCDARMAGLAGLRGTLFDELKAHVQETDMSVPVRMDGYWYFARTREGSQYAVQCRVPVRGEDDWTPPEVGGAGDEGGSAVGAGSLPGEQVVFDANREAEGHDFFALGGLSVSKDGRWMLYGVDTRGDERYDFRIRDLDTGDELPERLEGIGAACFTPDARWVFYVTLDDAWRPCEVRRHRVGSPVEQDEVVFHEDDERFWVGVGMSFDEHSIVICSASKTSSEVWMLSTATPEGEFSVFIARKDDVEYDVSFACFEGAGADGADIPVAVVYHNAQDPNFEIDVIDMRTHQPPYTLGEGVRVAVGSPYGCARGDDMEAGAGAKPAGTAYSNPANPRILQGAHGLAIEGIAIHRHFVTLAYRTDGLPHVAAMTKTQAAEDFLAGRPWSFRELMPPALDGDWDVPGRADDGAAEAAGGTLPGATHRLYSIGTGGNPSYDAPRMRYTFSSYTRPGELHEYDPATGHDELLKRARVLGDFDPREYMERRVWVTARDGERIPVSLVWRRGHEPAADSAMFITGYGAYEISSDPGFSVARLSLLDRGVLYAVPHVRGGGEMGRAWYEQGRRLNKRHTFEDFIDVTAALQDAGLADAHRTVAYGGSAGGLLMGAIANMAPQLYAGIEADVPFVDALTSILDPSLPLTVTEWDEWGDPLHDADVYRYMKSYSPYENAPEGADGEAGAGAASTRSLQRQSWRPFPRIFATTSMNDTRVLYVEPLK
;
A
#
# COMPACT_ATOMS: atom_id res chain seq x y z
N MET A 1 -36.86 19.54 45.13
CA MET A 1 -37.49 18.25 44.91
C MET A 1 -36.81 17.69 43.68
N THR A 2 -35.79 16.95 43.98
CA THR A 2 -35.37 15.57 43.75
C THR A 2 -34.95 15.35 42.27
N ASP A 3 -33.77 15.55 41.99
CA ASP A 3 -32.59 14.69 41.83
C ASP A 3 -32.92 13.19 42.00
N GLU A 4 -33.07 12.49 40.90
CA GLU A 4 -32.99 11.02 40.79
C GLU A 4 -33.05 10.64 39.33
N THR A 5 -31.88 10.34 38.73
CA THR A 5 -31.60 9.16 37.94
C THR A 5 -30.14 9.18 37.40
N ASN A 6 -29.21 9.06 38.34
CA ASN A 6 -27.89 8.57 38.02
C ASN A 6 -27.88 7.07 38.35
N GLY A 7 -28.42 6.26 37.45
CA GLY A 7 -28.25 4.79 37.48
C GLY A 7 -26.77 4.49 37.33
N GLY A 8 -26.09 4.21 38.45
CA GLY A 8 -24.68 3.90 38.50
C GLY A 8 -24.34 2.69 37.61
N VAL A 9 -23.70 2.94 36.48
CA VAL A 9 -22.85 1.97 35.84
C VAL A 9 -21.73 1.69 36.84
N ALA A 10 -21.74 0.51 37.47
CA ALA A 10 -20.64 0.06 38.30
C ALA A 10 -19.35 0.31 37.50
N ALA A 11 -18.40 1.06 38.10
CA ALA A 11 -17.18 1.46 37.42
C ALA A 11 -16.46 0.18 36.97
N CYS A 12 -16.60 -0.13 35.68
CA CYS A 12 -15.91 -1.29 35.07
C CYS A 12 -14.41 -0.99 35.13
N ARG A 13 -13.68 -1.76 35.92
CA ARG A 13 -12.22 -1.62 36.03
C ARG A 13 -11.56 -2.41 34.93
N PRO A 14 -10.45 -1.90 34.34
CA PRO A 14 -9.68 -2.66 33.37
C PRO A 14 -9.14 -3.95 34.03
N PRO A 15 -9.08 -5.06 33.29
CA PRO A 15 -8.40 -6.27 33.76
C PRO A 15 -6.93 -5.95 34.06
N ILE A 16 -6.41 -6.58 35.12
CA ILE A 16 -5.01 -6.43 35.52
C ILE A 16 -4.28 -7.74 35.19
N ALA A 17 -3.27 -7.64 34.33
CA ALA A 17 -2.45 -8.77 33.98
C ALA A 17 -1.57 -9.23 35.16
N ARG A 18 -1.37 -10.53 35.26
CA ARG A 18 -0.39 -11.12 36.20
C ARG A 18 1.02 -10.69 35.76
N ARG A 19 1.87 -10.40 36.74
CA ARG A 19 3.28 -10.09 36.51
C ARG A 19 4.14 -11.32 36.77
N GLU A 20 4.87 -11.77 35.74
CA GLU A 20 5.84 -12.85 35.82
C GLU A 20 7.14 -12.40 35.16
N PRO A 21 8.08 -11.82 35.94
CA PRO A 21 9.26 -11.17 35.35
C PRO A 21 10.17 -12.18 34.63
N VAL A 22 10.39 -11.97 33.34
CA VAL A 22 11.38 -12.65 32.53
C VAL A 22 12.53 -11.68 32.25
N LYS A 23 13.75 -12.09 32.61
CA LYS A 23 14.94 -11.28 32.37
C LYS A 23 15.58 -11.64 31.03
N ARG A 24 15.78 -10.68 30.18
CA ARG A 24 16.57 -10.77 28.93
C ARG A 24 17.80 -9.89 29.04
N VAL A 25 18.88 -10.27 28.39
CA VAL A 25 20.13 -9.47 28.36
C VAL A 25 20.61 -9.39 26.92
N PHE A 26 20.64 -8.17 26.40
CA PHE A 26 21.20 -7.88 25.09
C PHE A 26 22.26 -6.76 25.23
N HIS A 27 23.41 -6.93 24.61
CA HIS A 27 24.53 -5.96 24.65
C HIS A 27 24.92 -5.48 26.05
N GLY A 28 24.74 -6.33 27.07
CA GLY A 28 25.00 -5.99 28.46
C GLY A 28 23.87 -5.24 29.18
N ASP A 29 22.82 -4.86 28.47
CA ASP A 29 21.62 -4.26 29.04
C ASP A 29 20.62 -5.34 29.47
N ALA A 30 20.11 -5.23 30.71
CA ALA A 30 19.17 -6.18 31.28
C ALA A 30 17.74 -5.60 31.28
N VAL A 31 16.89 -6.14 30.45
CA VAL A 31 15.46 -5.80 30.40
C VAL A 31 14.65 -6.85 31.14
N ILE A 32 13.66 -6.43 31.90
CA ILE A 32 12.68 -7.29 32.57
C ILE A 32 11.34 -7.12 31.91
N ASP A 33 10.86 -8.18 31.27
CA ASP A 33 9.51 -8.24 30.71
C ASP A 33 8.59 -9.01 31.68
N PRO A 34 7.62 -8.35 32.32
CA PRO A 34 6.71 -9.03 33.25
C PRO A 34 5.53 -9.73 32.52
N TYR A 35 5.39 -9.60 31.22
CA TYR A 35 4.23 -10.06 30.47
C TYR A 35 4.57 -11.04 29.33
N GLU A 36 5.79 -11.54 29.28
CA GLU A 36 6.23 -12.52 28.27
C GLU A 36 5.32 -13.75 28.16
N TRP A 37 4.72 -14.18 29.28
CA TRP A 37 3.80 -15.30 29.34
C TRP A 37 2.58 -15.14 28.41
N MET A 38 2.24 -13.91 28.00
CA MET A 38 1.14 -13.63 27.08
C MET A 38 1.41 -14.09 25.63
N ARG A 39 2.64 -14.47 25.28
CA ARG A 39 2.97 -15.00 23.95
C ARG A 39 2.34 -16.36 23.66
N ASP A 40 2.02 -17.15 24.66
CA ASP A 40 1.41 -18.46 24.47
C ASP A 40 -0.09 -18.36 24.22
N LYS A 41 -0.47 -18.19 22.94
CA LYS A 41 -1.87 -18.10 22.50
C LYS A 41 -2.70 -19.37 22.79
N GLN A 42 -2.05 -20.51 23.10
CA GLN A 42 -2.75 -21.74 23.46
C GLN A 42 -3.07 -21.81 24.96
N SER A 43 -2.39 -20.99 25.77
CA SER A 43 -2.64 -20.92 27.21
C SER A 43 -4.08 -20.50 27.53
N PRO A 44 -4.82 -21.27 28.35
CA PRO A 44 -6.14 -20.85 28.83
C PRO A 44 -6.11 -19.48 29.53
N GLU A 45 -5.04 -19.18 30.29
CA GLU A 45 -4.88 -17.92 31.01
C GLU A 45 -4.83 -16.72 30.06
N VAL A 46 -4.12 -16.84 28.93
CA VAL A 46 -4.06 -15.80 27.91
C VAL A 46 -5.44 -15.58 27.29
N ARG A 47 -6.15 -16.67 26.95
CA ARG A 47 -7.49 -16.58 26.38
C ARG A 47 -8.49 -15.95 27.34
N ASP A 48 -8.43 -16.31 28.63
CA ASP A 48 -9.26 -15.71 29.68
C ASP A 48 -8.96 -14.22 29.84
N TYR A 49 -7.68 -13.82 29.79
CA TYR A 49 -7.28 -12.42 29.85
C TYR A 49 -7.76 -11.61 28.64
N VAL A 50 -7.61 -12.14 27.41
CA VAL A 50 -8.13 -11.52 26.20
C VAL A 50 -9.66 -11.38 26.26
N ALA A 51 -10.38 -12.42 26.70
CA ALA A 51 -11.82 -12.37 26.88
C ALA A 51 -12.24 -11.29 27.91
N ALA A 52 -11.48 -11.14 29.00
CA ALA A 52 -11.73 -10.09 29.99
C ALA A 52 -11.47 -8.69 29.43
N GLN A 53 -10.42 -8.50 28.61
CA GLN A 53 -10.16 -7.22 27.92
C GLN A 53 -11.29 -6.87 26.92
N ASN A 54 -11.76 -7.85 26.13
CA ASN A 54 -12.87 -7.66 25.21
C ASN A 54 -14.16 -7.27 25.98
N ALA A 55 -14.47 -7.96 27.09
CA ALA A 55 -15.63 -7.63 27.91
C ALA A 55 -15.52 -6.23 28.53
N TYR A 56 -14.31 -5.82 28.93
CA TYR A 56 -14.07 -4.43 29.41
C TYR A 56 -14.30 -3.41 28.28
N CYS A 57 -13.77 -3.66 27.07
CA CYS A 57 -13.96 -2.83 25.90
C CYS A 57 -15.46 -2.69 25.56
N ASP A 58 -16.18 -3.81 25.48
CA ASP A 58 -17.63 -3.81 25.21
C ASP A 58 -18.42 -2.98 26.23
N ALA A 59 -18.09 -3.12 27.52
CA ALA A 59 -18.71 -2.35 28.56
C ALA A 59 -18.41 -0.83 28.44
N ARG A 60 -17.21 -0.47 28.01
CA ARG A 60 -16.83 0.94 27.75
C ARG A 60 -17.51 1.52 26.52
N MET A 61 -17.70 0.68 25.48
CA MET A 61 -18.31 1.07 24.20
C MET A 61 -19.85 0.97 24.20
N ALA A 62 -20.46 0.36 25.21
CA ALA A 62 -21.91 0.13 25.26
C ALA A 62 -22.74 1.40 25.09
N GLY A 63 -22.28 2.52 25.68
CA GLY A 63 -22.94 3.82 25.53
C GLY A 63 -22.91 4.40 24.11
N LEU A 64 -22.07 3.88 23.23
CA LEU A 64 -21.91 4.31 21.83
C LEU A 64 -22.67 3.42 20.84
N ALA A 65 -23.41 2.41 21.30
CA ALA A 65 -24.09 1.45 20.43
C ALA A 65 -25.05 2.14 19.42
N GLY A 66 -25.79 3.17 19.87
CA GLY A 66 -26.65 3.96 19.00
C GLY A 66 -25.89 4.72 17.91
N LEU A 67 -24.78 5.36 18.27
CA LEU A 67 -23.92 6.06 17.30
C LEU A 67 -23.29 5.07 16.31
N ARG A 68 -22.80 3.92 16.79
CA ARG A 68 -22.25 2.86 15.90
C ARG A 68 -23.28 2.37 14.90
N GLY A 69 -24.54 2.14 15.35
CA GLY A 69 -25.63 1.77 14.44
C GLY A 69 -25.89 2.86 13.40
N THR A 70 -25.97 4.12 13.81
CA THR A 70 -26.15 5.25 12.90
C THR A 70 -25.02 5.34 11.86
N LEU A 71 -23.75 5.23 12.27
CA LEU A 71 -22.59 5.28 11.38
C LEU A 71 -22.60 4.09 10.41
N PHE A 72 -22.94 2.91 10.88
CA PHE A 72 -23.06 1.72 10.02
C PHE A 72 -24.12 1.92 8.94
N ASP A 73 -25.30 2.41 9.32
CA ASP A 73 -26.39 2.67 8.39
C ASP A 73 -26.04 3.76 7.37
N GLU A 74 -25.32 4.81 7.79
CA GLU A 74 -24.79 5.85 6.90
C GLU A 74 -23.80 5.28 5.88
N LEU A 75 -22.81 4.50 6.35
CA LEU A 75 -21.84 3.86 5.48
C LEU A 75 -22.52 2.94 4.46
N LYS A 76 -23.42 2.10 4.92
CA LYS A 76 -24.19 1.20 4.07
C LYS A 76 -25.04 1.94 3.04
N ALA A 77 -25.64 3.08 3.43
CA ALA A 77 -26.47 3.87 2.53
C ALA A 77 -25.69 4.51 1.37
N HIS A 78 -24.37 4.70 1.52
CA HIS A 78 -23.51 5.23 0.47
C HIS A 78 -22.91 4.17 -0.46
N VAL A 79 -22.95 2.88 -0.07
CA VAL A 79 -22.31 1.79 -0.81
C VAL A 79 -23.28 1.14 -1.78
N GLN A 80 -22.90 1.05 -3.05
CA GLN A 80 -23.59 0.23 -4.04
C GLN A 80 -23.14 -1.23 -3.88
N GLU A 81 -23.93 -2.05 -3.14
CA GLU A 81 -23.59 -3.44 -2.85
C GLU A 81 -23.67 -4.33 -4.11
N THR A 82 -24.69 -4.12 -4.97
CA THR A 82 -24.80 -4.86 -6.23
C THR A 82 -24.09 -4.08 -7.34
N ASP A 83 -22.98 -4.61 -7.81
CA ASP A 83 -22.13 -3.96 -8.83
C ASP A 83 -21.37 -5.00 -9.67
N MET A 84 -20.73 -4.54 -10.73
CA MET A 84 -19.87 -5.31 -11.62
C MET A 84 -18.62 -4.51 -11.96
N SER A 85 -17.44 -5.09 -11.86
CA SER A 85 -16.22 -4.46 -12.34
C SER A 85 -16.23 -4.31 -13.87
N VAL A 86 -15.49 -3.35 -14.40
CA VAL A 86 -15.30 -3.24 -15.86
C VAL A 86 -14.55 -4.49 -16.33
N PRO A 87 -15.06 -5.22 -17.34
CA PRO A 87 -14.40 -6.42 -17.83
C PRO A 87 -12.98 -6.12 -18.35
N VAL A 88 -12.03 -7.00 -18.02
CA VAL A 88 -10.67 -7.01 -18.55
C VAL A 88 -10.49 -8.20 -19.47
N ARG A 89 -9.87 -8.00 -20.62
CA ARG A 89 -9.59 -9.09 -21.56
C ARG A 89 -8.28 -9.78 -21.19
N MET A 90 -8.36 -11.10 -21.05
CA MET A 90 -7.21 -11.99 -21.03
C MET A 90 -7.48 -13.13 -22.00
N ASP A 91 -6.63 -13.29 -23.00
CA ASP A 91 -6.75 -14.29 -24.04
C ASP A 91 -8.13 -14.32 -24.74
N GLY A 92 -8.81 -15.44 -24.63
CA GLY A 92 -10.12 -15.69 -25.25
C GLY A 92 -11.34 -15.21 -24.47
N TYR A 93 -11.16 -14.52 -23.34
CA TYR A 93 -12.25 -14.15 -22.45
C TYR A 93 -12.12 -12.73 -21.90
N TRP A 94 -13.30 -12.15 -21.57
CA TRP A 94 -13.46 -10.97 -20.74
C TRP A 94 -13.76 -11.41 -19.31
N TYR A 95 -12.88 -11.10 -18.34
CA TYR A 95 -13.02 -11.43 -16.94
C TYR A 95 -13.53 -10.23 -16.14
N PHE A 96 -14.40 -10.49 -15.16
CA PHE A 96 -14.96 -9.45 -14.29
C PHE A 96 -15.45 -10.05 -12.98
N ALA A 97 -15.57 -9.20 -11.96
CA ALA A 97 -16.12 -9.54 -10.66
C ALA A 97 -17.55 -8.98 -10.53
N ARG A 98 -18.44 -9.74 -9.89
CA ARG A 98 -19.76 -9.29 -9.47
C ARG A 98 -19.89 -9.32 -7.98
N THR A 99 -20.44 -8.24 -7.42
CA THR A 99 -20.94 -8.20 -6.05
C THR A 99 -22.46 -8.24 -6.03
N ARG A 100 -23.06 -8.72 -4.97
CA ARG A 100 -24.52 -8.76 -4.78
C ARG A 100 -24.85 -8.35 -3.36
N GLU A 101 -25.94 -7.60 -3.19
CA GLU A 101 -26.44 -7.25 -1.88
C GLU A 101 -26.63 -8.48 -1.00
N GLY A 102 -26.12 -8.41 0.23
CA GLY A 102 -26.17 -9.49 1.21
C GLY A 102 -25.15 -10.62 1.01
N SER A 103 -24.30 -10.57 -0.04
CA SER A 103 -23.19 -11.51 -0.24
C SER A 103 -21.91 -10.94 0.38
N GLN A 104 -21.13 -11.82 1.01
CA GLN A 104 -19.88 -11.41 1.68
C GLN A 104 -18.71 -11.25 0.69
N TYR A 105 -18.70 -12.03 -0.39
CA TYR A 105 -17.63 -12.11 -1.36
C TYR A 105 -18.12 -11.80 -2.78
N ALA A 106 -17.19 -11.39 -3.63
CA ALA A 106 -17.43 -11.26 -5.06
C ALA A 106 -17.45 -12.63 -5.74
N VAL A 107 -18.19 -12.70 -6.86
CA VAL A 107 -18.21 -13.83 -7.78
C VAL A 107 -17.36 -13.48 -8.99
N GLN A 108 -16.33 -14.27 -9.28
CA GLN A 108 -15.50 -14.12 -10.47
C GLN A 108 -16.21 -14.75 -11.67
N CYS A 109 -16.36 -13.96 -12.73
CA CYS A 109 -17.09 -14.33 -13.92
C CYS A 109 -16.25 -14.08 -15.17
N ARG A 110 -16.65 -14.72 -16.28
CA ARG A 110 -16.09 -14.46 -17.61
C ARG A 110 -17.13 -14.57 -18.70
N VAL A 111 -16.86 -13.93 -19.85
CA VAL A 111 -17.58 -14.14 -21.11
C VAL A 111 -16.60 -14.30 -22.25
N PRO A 112 -16.88 -15.13 -23.28
CA PRO A 112 -15.99 -15.27 -24.43
C PRO A 112 -15.89 -13.96 -25.21
N VAL A 113 -14.69 -13.66 -25.76
CA VAL A 113 -14.50 -12.59 -26.74
C VAL A 113 -15.18 -12.94 -28.06
N ARG A 114 -15.64 -11.94 -28.83
CA ARG A 114 -16.33 -12.14 -30.11
C ARG A 114 -15.39 -12.46 -31.26
N GLY A 115 -14.10 -12.16 -31.08
CA GLY A 115 -13.06 -12.37 -32.08
C GLY A 115 -11.71 -11.81 -31.62
N GLU A 116 -10.64 -12.11 -32.34
CA GLU A 116 -9.28 -11.72 -31.98
C GLU A 116 -9.12 -10.17 -31.88
N ASP A 117 -9.82 -9.40 -32.70
CA ASP A 117 -9.77 -7.94 -32.72
C ASP A 117 -10.79 -7.27 -31.77
N ASP A 118 -11.52 -8.06 -30.95
CA ASP A 118 -12.51 -7.51 -30.03
C ASP A 118 -11.87 -6.99 -28.75
N TRP A 119 -11.51 -5.72 -28.72
CA TRP A 119 -11.00 -5.01 -27.55
C TRP A 119 -12.04 -4.05 -26.93
N THR A 120 -13.31 -4.18 -27.32
CA THR A 120 -14.40 -3.42 -26.71
C THR A 120 -15.02 -4.23 -25.58
N PRO A 121 -14.87 -3.80 -24.33
CA PRO A 121 -15.45 -4.54 -23.20
C PRO A 121 -16.96 -4.61 -23.35
N PRO A 122 -17.60 -5.71 -22.88
CA PRO A 122 -19.05 -5.79 -22.76
C PRO A 122 -19.58 -4.62 -21.94
N GLU A 123 -20.69 -4.03 -22.37
CA GLU A 123 -21.29 -2.87 -21.69
C GLU A 123 -21.63 -3.21 -20.24
N VAL A 124 -21.02 -2.46 -19.35
CA VAL A 124 -21.34 -2.39 -17.93
C VAL A 124 -22.26 -1.21 -17.81
N GLY A 125 -23.56 -1.38 -17.61
CA GLY A 125 -24.60 -0.34 -17.63
C GLY A 125 -24.08 1.07 -17.48
N GLY A 126 -24.40 1.94 -18.44
CA GLY A 126 -23.61 3.10 -18.84
C GLY A 126 -23.20 4.09 -17.77
N ALA A 127 -22.05 4.68 -17.96
CA ALA A 127 -21.50 5.80 -17.19
C ALA A 127 -22.39 7.09 -17.23
N GLY A 128 -23.54 7.04 -17.92
CA GLY A 128 -24.44 8.18 -18.13
C GLY A 128 -25.91 7.96 -17.76
N ASP A 129 -26.28 6.82 -17.21
CA ASP A 129 -27.69 6.55 -16.92
C ASP A 129 -28.10 7.12 -15.55
N GLU A 130 -28.59 8.37 -15.54
CA GLU A 130 -29.23 9.01 -14.37
C GLU A 130 -30.53 8.31 -13.94
N GLY A 131 -30.94 7.28 -14.68
CA GLY A 131 -32.20 6.57 -14.52
C GLY A 131 -32.05 5.15 -13.96
N GLY A 132 -31.71 5.01 -12.69
CA GLY A 132 -32.20 3.97 -11.76
C GLY A 132 -32.16 2.50 -12.14
N SER A 133 -31.53 2.06 -13.21
CA SER A 133 -31.38 0.64 -13.52
C SER A 133 -30.17 0.08 -12.75
N ALA A 134 -30.39 -0.98 -11.96
CA ALA A 134 -29.32 -1.61 -11.16
C ALA A 134 -28.25 -2.15 -12.12
N VAL A 135 -27.14 -1.41 -12.23
CA VAL A 135 -25.94 -1.82 -12.95
C VAL A 135 -25.48 -3.13 -12.35
N GLY A 136 -25.35 -4.18 -13.18
CA GLY A 136 -24.86 -5.48 -12.73
C GLY A 136 -25.90 -6.49 -12.27
N ALA A 137 -27.21 -6.17 -12.27
CA ALA A 137 -28.26 -7.11 -11.83
C ALA A 137 -28.53 -8.25 -12.83
N GLY A 138 -28.19 -8.07 -14.12
CA GLY A 138 -28.40 -9.08 -15.18
C GLY A 138 -27.12 -9.81 -15.57
N SER A 139 -27.21 -11.08 -15.96
CA SER A 139 -26.08 -11.81 -16.54
C SER A 139 -25.77 -11.33 -17.95
N LEU A 140 -24.50 -11.26 -18.30
CA LEU A 140 -24.08 -11.01 -19.67
C LEU A 140 -24.36 -12.24 -20.57
N PRO A 141 -24.65 -12.06 -21.87
CA PRO A 141 -24.82 -13.19 -22.77
C PRO A 141 -23.56 -14.09 -22.80
N GLY A 142 -23.72 -15.39 -22.50
CA GLY A 142 -22.60 -16.33 -22.45
C GLY A 142 -21.76 -16.27 -21.17
N GLU A 143 -22.23 -15.58 -20.15
CA GLU A 143 -21.55 -15.49 -18.86
C GLU A 143 -21.35 -16.86 -18.20
N GLN A 144 -20.15 -17.08 -17.72
CA GLN A 144 -19.73 -18.26 -16.97
C GLN A 144 -19.19 -17.83 -15.61
N VAL A 145 -19.60 -18.50 -14.54
CA VAL A 145 -18.97 -18.34 -13.21
C VAL A 145 -17.65 -19.11 -13.22
N VAL A 146 -16.57 -18.42 -12.93
CA VAL A 146 -15.21 -18.98 -12.78
C VAL A 146 -15.00 -19.44 -11.35
N PHE A 147 -15.33 -18.56 -10.39
CA PHE A 147 -15.17 -18.85 -8.97
C PHE A 147 -16.19 -18.07 -8.13
N ASP A 148 -16.92 -18.78 -7.28
CA ASP A 148 -17.87 -18.19 -6.33
C ASP A 148 -17.35 -18.36 -4.91
N ALA A 149 -16.69 -17.30 -4.39
CA ALA A 149 -16.12 -17.32 -3.06
C ALA A 149 -17.16 -17.48 -1.94
N ASN A 150 -18.42 -17.07 -2.16
CA ASN A 150 -19.49 -17.30 -1.18
C ASN A 150 -19.79 -18.78 -1.01
N ARG A 151 -19.78 -19.54 -2.11
CA ARG A 151 -20.00 -20.98 -2.10
C ARG A 151 -18.81 -21.74 -1.51
N GLU A 152 -17.58 -21.33 -1.86
CA GLU A 152 -16.36 -21.97 -1.35
C GLU A 152 -16.15 -21.70 0.15
N ALA A 153 -16.67 -20.59 0.66
CA ALA A 153 -16.59 -20.22 2.08
C ALA A 153 -17.61 -20.99 2.96
N GLU A 154 -18.56 -21.71 2.38
CA GLU A 154 -19.58 -22.43 3.16
C GLU A 154 -18.94 -23.46 4.11
N GLY A 155 -19.25 -23.35 5.40
CA GLY A 155 -18.75 -24.26 6.44
C GLY A 155 -17.38 -23.91 7.02
N HIS A 156 -16.80 -22.78 6.62
CA HIS A 156 -15.57 -22.25 7.19
C HIS A 156 -15.84 -21.00 8.04
N ASP A 157 -15.16 -20.88 9.18
CA ASP A 157 -15.24 -19.70 10.05
C ASP A 157 -14.45 -18.52 9.46
N PHE A 158 -13.43 -18.81 8.63
CA PHE A 158 -12.63 -17.87 7.89
C PHE A 158 -12.43 -18.37 6.46
N PHE A 159 -12.40 -17.46 5.50
CA PHE A 159 -12.11 -17.78 4.11
C PHE A 159 -11.43 -16.59 3.41
N ALA A 160 -10.31 -16.86 2.75
CA ALA A 160 -9.61 -15.89 1.88
C ALA A 160 -9.16 -16.58 0.59
N LEU A 161 -9.34 -15.90 -0.54
CA LEU A 161 -8.78 -16.28 -1.83
C LEU A 161 -7.40 -15.63 -1.97
N GLY A 162 -6.33 -16.43 -1.97
CA GLY A 162 -4.96 -15.96 -2.05
C GLY A 162 -4.41 -15.78 -3.46
N GLY A 163 -5.00 -16.49 -4.42
CA GLY A 163 -4.61 -16.39 -5.83
C GLY A 163 -5.59 -17.10 -6.73
N LEU A 164 -5.77 -16.60 -7.94
CA LEU A 164 -6.57 -17.21 -8.99
C LEU A 164 -5.95 -16.88 -10.35
N SER A 165 -5.62 -17.92 -11.11
CA SER A 165 -5.19 -17.79 -12.50
C SER A 165 -5.89 -18.81 -13.38
N VAL A 166 -6.12 -18.46 -14.64
CA VAL A 166 -6.74 -19.35 -15.63
C VAL A 166 -5.73 -19.57 -16.76
N SER A 167 -5.64 -20.82 -17.22
CA SER A 167 -4.79 -21.18 -18.34
C SER A 167 -5.15 -20.43 -19.61
N LYS A 168 -4.19 -20.27 -20.52
CA LYS A 168 -4.36 -19.53 -21.78
C LYS A 168 -5.49 -20.03 -22.66
N ASP A 169 -5.76 -21.35 -22.64
CA ASP A 169 -6.89 -21.97 -23.35
C ASP A 169 -8.24 -21.77 -22.63
N GLY A 170 -8.21 -21.19 -21.43
CA GLY A 170 -9.40 -20.92 -20.62
C GLY A 170 -9.98 -22.12 -19.89
N ARG A 171 -9.34 -23.31 -19.94
CA ARG A 171 -9.89 -24.53 -19.37
C ARG A 171 -9.52 -24.77 -17.91
N TRP A 172 -8.25 -24.55 -17.54
CA TRP A 172 -7.75 -24.87 -16.21
C TRP A 172 -7.68 -23.64 -15.33
N MET A 173 -8.18 -23.77 -14.10
CA MET A 173 -8.06 -22.75 -13.07
C MET A 173 -7.17 -23.25 -11.95
N LEU A 174 -6.11 -22.51 -11.65
CA LEU A 174 -5.26 -22.65 -10.46
C LEU A 174 -5.70 -21.61 -9.44
N TYR A 175 -6.08 -22.04 -8.23
CA TYR A 175 -6.52 -21.13 -7.20
C TYR A 175 -6.06 -21.58 -5.82
N GLY A 176 -5.74 -20.63 -4.95
CA GLY A 176 -5.29 -20.87 -3.58
C GLY A 176 -6.26 -20.30 -2.56
N VAL A 177 -6.57 -21.05 -1.52
CA VAL A 177 -7.48 -20.63 -0.44
C VAL A 177 -6.81 -20.78 0.92
N ASP A 178 -7.08 -19.81 1.80
CA ASP A 178 -6.77 -19.88 3.22
C ASP A 178 -8.10 -19.96 4.01
N THR A 179 -8.24 -21.00 4.83
CA THR A 179 -9.41 -21.21 5.70
C THR A 179 -9.05 -21.15 7.19
N ARG A 180 -7.81 -20.73 7.51
CA ARG A 180 -7.27 -20.64 8.88
C ARG A 180 -6.97 -19.22 9.31
N GLY A 181 -6.78 -18.30 8.33
CA GLY A 181 -6.39 -16.92 8.58
C GLY A 181 -4.91 -16.76 8.95
N ASP A 182 -4.05 -17.63 8.40
CA ASP A 182 -2.59 -17.58 8.62
C ASP A 182 -1.78 -17.29 7.35
N GLU A 183 -2.45 -16.90 6.27
CA GLU A 183 -1.89 -16.56 4.96
C GLU A 183 -1.05 -17.70 4.34
N ARG A 184 -1.31 -18.97 4.71
CA ARG A 184 -0.81 -20.16 4.04
C ARG A 184 -1.92 -20.73 3.19
N TYR A 185 -1.70 -20.77 1.90
CA TYR A 185 -2.72 -21.13 0.93
C TYR A 185 -2.60 -22.56 0.48
N ASP A 186 -3.75 -23.24 0.35
CA ASP A 186 -3.85 -24.55 -0.26
C ASP A 186 -4.30 -24.38 -1.71
N PHE A 187 -3.38 -24.59 -2.67
CA PHE A 187 -3.67 -24.44 -4.09
C PHE A 187 -4.20 -25.70 -4.71
N ARG A 188 -5.16 -25.51 -5.61
CA ARG A 188 -5.90 -26.57 -6.33
C ARG A 188 -6.04 -26.22 -7.79
N ILE A 189 -6.23 -27.24 -8.61
CA ILE A 189 -6.47 -27.11 -10.05
C ILE A 189 -7.85 -27.62 -10.36
N ARG A 190 -8.69 -26.81 -11.01
CA ARG A 190 -10.05 -27.12 -11.42
C ARG A 190 -10.19 -27.05 -12.93
N ASP A 191 -10.83 -28.07 -13.53
CA ASP A 191 -11.28 -28.06 -14.92
C ASP A 191 -12.56 -27.22 -15.01
N LEU A 192 -12.53 -26.09 -15.69
CA LEU A 192 -13.67 -25.17 -15.82
C LEU A 192 -14.75 -25.69 -16.78
N ASP A 193 -14.45 -26.68 -17.63
CA ASP A 193 -15.43 -27.29 -18.52
C ASP A 193 -16.31 -28.32 -17.79
N THR A 194 -15.73 -29.06 -16.84
CA THR A 194 -16.44 -30.10 -16.08
C THR A 194 -16.80 -29.69 -14.66
N GLY A 195 -16.05 -28.74 -14.08
CA GLY A 195 -16.13 -28.35 -12.68
C GLY A 195 -15.37 -29.28 -11.73
N ASP A 196 -14.69 -30.32 -12.25
CA ASP A 196 -13.96 -31.29 -11.44
C ASP A 196 -12.59 -30.73 -11.02
N GLU A 197 -12.15 -31.09 -9.81
CA GLU A 197 -10.81 -30.79 -9.33
C GLU A 197 -9.86 -31.97 -9.60
N LEU A 198 -8.64 -31.64 -9.98
CA LEU A 198 -7.56 -32.62 -9.99
C LEU A 198 -7.23 -33.10 -8.57
N PRO A 199 -6.70 -34.32 -8.41
CA PRO A 199 -6.44 -34.87 -7.07
C PRO A 199 -5.29 -34.22 -6.32
N GLU A 200 -4.33 -33.58 -7.03
CA GLU A 200 -3.19 -32.92 -6.44
C GLU A 200 -3.60 -31.70 -5.59
N ARG A 201 -2.87 -31.51 -4.49
CA ARG A 201 -3.00 -30.37 -3.56
C ARG A 201 -1.61 -29.84 -3.25
N LEU A 202 -1.41 -28.55 -3.50
CA LEU A 202 -0.19 -27.85 -3.10
C LEU A 202 -0.51 -27.10 -1.81
N GLU A 203 -0.15 -27.71 -0.67
CA GLU A 203 -0.59 -27.25 0.64
C GLU A 203 0.42 -26.28 1.27
N GLY A 204 -0.09 -25.19 1.91
CA GLY A 204 0.68 -24.27 2.72
C GLY A 204 1.73 -23.47 1.94
N ILE A 205 1.46 -23.12 0.69
CA ILE A 205 2.37 -22.41 -0.19
C ILE A 205 2.08 -20.90 -0.25
N GLY A 206 3.09 -20.10 -0.66
CA GLY A 206 2.97 -18.65 -0.74
C GLY A 206 2.38 -18.15 -2.07
N ALA A 207 2.81 -18.74 -3.19
CA ALA A 207 2.39 -18.33 -4.53
C ALA A 207 2.56 -19.47 -5.54
N ALA A 208 1.80 -19.41 -6.65
CA ALA A 208 1.94 -20.36 -7.75
C ALA A 208 1.54 -19.73 -9.09
N CYS A 209 2.13 -20.22 -10.18
CA CYS A 209 1.75 -19.83 -11.55
C CYS A 209 1.80 -21.03 -12.51
N PHE A 210 0.89 -21.03 -13.51
CA PHE A 210 0.92 -21.95 -14.64
C PHE A 210 1.99 -21.56 -15.67
N THR A 211 2.49 -22.56 -16.41
CA THR A 211 3.02 -22.31 -17.76
C THR A 211 1.89 -22.00 -18.74
N PRO A 212 2.15 -21.31 -19.89
CA PRO A 212 1.10 -20.96 -20.85
C PRO A 212 0.29 -22.16 -21.37
N ASP A 213 0.90 -23.34 -21.45
CA ASP A 213 0.25 -24.59 -21.86
C ASP A 213 -0.40 -25.38 -20.71
N ALA A 214 -0.39 -24.81 -19.49
CA ALA A 214 -0.93 -25.39 -18.26
C ALA A 214 -0.43 -26.80 -17.93
N ARG A 215 0.73 -27.23 -18.47
CA ARG A 215 1.31 -28.53 -18.15
C ARG A 215 2.17 -28.53 -16.90
N TRP A 216 2.63 -27.37 -16.49
CA TRP A 216 3.47 -27.18 -15.32
C TRP A 216 2.93 -26.06 -14.43
N VAL A 217 3.11 -26.25 -13.13
CA VAL A 217 2.95 -25.22 -12.10
C VAL A 217 4.28 -24.99 -11.43
N PHE A 218 4.69 -23.74 -11.31
CA PHE A 218 5.80 -23.32 -10.45
C PHE A 218 5.22 -22.70 -9.20
N TYR A 219 5.71 -23.08 -8.02
CA TYR A 219 5.16 -22.62 -6.76
C TYR A 219 6.23 -22.41 -5.69
N VAL A 220 5.94 -21.55 -4.73
CA VAL A 220 6.85 -21.15 -3.65
C VAL A 220 6.42 -21.81 -2.34
N THR A 221 7.35 -22.50 -1.67
CA THR A 221 7.17 -23.02 -0.33
C THR A 221 7.73 -22.09 0.73
N LEU A 222 7.13 -22.15 1.91
CA LEU A 222 7.48 -21.32 3.06
C LEU A 222 8.30 -22.15 4.06
N ASP A 223 9.27 -21.53 4.73
CA ASP A 223 9.97 -22.14 5.87
C ASP A 223 9.15 -22.02 7.19
N ASP A 224 9.73 -22.46 8.30
CA ASP A 224 9.09 -22.42 9.62
C ASP A 224 8.83 -20.99 10.10
N ALA A 225 9.66 -20.02 9.68
CA ALA A 225 9.51 -18.59 9.95
C ALA A 225 8.58 -17.89 8.93
N TRP A 226 7.78 -18.63 8.16
CA TRP A 226 6.83 -18.10 7.16
C TRP A 226 7.51 -17.37 5.99
N ARG A 227 8.81 -17.56 5.78
CA ARG A 227 9.57 -16.95 4.70
C ARG A 227 9.42 -17.78 3.42
N PRO A 228 9.00 -17.20 2.27
CA PRO A 228 9.06 -17.84 0.97
C PRO A 228 10.52 -17.96 0.52
N CYS A 229 11.02 -19.18 0.43
CA CYS A 229 12.46 -19.43 0.24
C CYS A 229 12.80 -20.47 -0.84
N GLU A 230 11.84 -21.28 -1.28
CA GLU A 230 12.11 -22.35 -2.22
C GLU A 230 11.06 -22.37 -3.34
N VAL A 231 11.50 -22.51 -4.59
CA VAL A 231 10.63 -22.72 -5.75
C VAL A 231 10.66 -24.16 -6.17
N ARG A 232 9.48 -24.74 -6.33
CA ARG A 232 9.27 -26.10 -6.85
C ARG A 232 8.55 -26.08 -8.18
N ARG A 233 8.78 -27.13 -8.96
CA ARG A 233 8.15 -27.39 -10.25
C ARG A 233 7.28 -28.61 -10.15
N HIS A 234 5.99 -28.47 -10.42
CA HIS A 234 4.98 -29.51 -10.43
C HIS A 234 4.50 -29.79 -11.86
N ARG A 235 4.46 -31.07 -12.26
CA ARG A 235 3.82 -31.47 -13.51
C ARG A 235 2.35 -31.75 -13.28
N VAL A 236 1.47 -30.99 -13.89
CA VAL A 236 0.00 -31.15 -13.75
C VAL A 236 -0.43 -32.57 -14.05
N GLY A 237 -1.21 -33.17 -13.13
CA GLY A 237 -1.67 -34.55 -13.19
C GLY A 237 -0.67 -35.59 -12.66
N SER A 238 0.45 -35.18 -12.05
CA SER A 238 1.40 -36.07 -11.37
C SER A 238 1.26 -35.98 -9.84
N PRO A 239 1.73 -36.99 -9.09
CA PRO A 239 1.82 -36.89 -7.64
C PRO A 239 2.77 -35.78 -7.17
N VAL A 240 2.36 -34.99 -6.17
CA VAL A 240 3.13 -33.86 -5.61
C VAL A 240 4.47 -34.30 -4.99
N GLU A 241 4.57 -35.56 -4.55
CA GLU A 241 5.80 -36.14 -4.02
C GLU A 241 6.92 -36.27 -5.08
N GLN A 242 6.60 -36.09 -6.35
CA GLN A 242 7.56 -36.11 -7.47
C GLN A 242 8.07 -34.71 -7.83
N ASP A 243 7.60 -33.67 -7.14
CA ASP A 243 7.95 -32.30 -7.44
C ASP A 243 9.42 -32.01 -7.12
N GLU A 244 10.05 -31.30 -8.03
CA GLU A 244 11.47 -30.96 -7.95
C GLU A 244 11.68 -29.55 -7.40
N VAL A 245 12.65 -29.40 -6.50
CA VAL A 245 13.19 -28.09 -6.11
C VAL A 245 14.02 -27.55 -7.27
N VAL A 246 13.66 -26.38 -7.77
CA VAL A 246 14.36 -25.73 -8.90
C VAL A 246 15.11 -24.48 -8.49
N PHE A 247 14.84 -23.96 -7.29
CA PHE A 247 15.54 -22.83 -6.72
C PHE A 247 15.43 -22.85 -5.19
N HIS A 248 16.49 -22.45 -4.50
CA HIS A 248 16.49 -22.25 -3.05
C HIS A 248 17.30 -21.00 -2.69
N GLU A 249 16.78 -20.19 -1.77
CA GLU A 249 17.42 -18.99 -1.26
C GLU A 249 17.92 -19.22 0.18
N ASP A 250 19.23 -19.23 0.34
CA ASP A 250 19.88 -19.49 1.62
C ASP A 250 19.89 -18.25 2.56
N ASP A 251 19.88 -17.03 2.00
CA ASP A 251 19.94 -15.80 2.78
C ASP A 251 18.55 -15.44 3.33
N GLU A 252 18.41 -15.53 4.66
CA GLU A 252 17.13 -15.28 5.34
C GLU A 252 16.59 -13.85 5.17
N ARG A 253 17.38 -12.90 4.72
CA ARG A 253 16.93 -11.54 4.40
C ARG A 253 16.09 -11.48 3.12
N PHE A 254 16.20 -12.49 2.26
CA PHE A 254 15.57 -12.50 0.95
C PHE A 254 14.31 -13.36 0.92
N TRP A 255 13.32 -12.85 0.25
CA TRP A 255 12.07 -13.53 -0.06
C TRP A 255 11.99 -13.86 -1.53
N VAL A 256 11.45 -15.04 -1.82
CA VAL A 256 11.37 -15.57 -3.18
C VAL A 256 9.94 -15.49 -3.70
N GLY A 257 9.79 -14.96 -4.91
CA GLY A 257 8.56 -15.00 -5.69
C GLY A 257 8.76 -15.73 -7.00
N VAL A 258 7.71 -16.34 -7.55
CA VAL A 258 7.70 -16.93 -8.88
C VAL A 258 6.49 -16.47 -9.68
N GLY A 259 6.68 -16.19 -10.96
CA GLY A 259 5.64 -15.75 -11.87
C GLY A 259 6.01 -15.93 -13.33
N MET A 260 5.09 -15.54 -14.20
CA MET A 260 5.34 -15.45 -15.65
C MET A 260 5.80 -14.04 -15.98
N SER A 261 6.74 -13.91 -16.94
CA SER A 261 6.99 -12.63 -17.59
C SER A 261 5.71 -12.14 -18.28
N PHE A 262 5.57 -10.81 -18.40
CA PHE A 262 4.34 -10.21 -18.93
C PHE A 262 4.08 -10.59 -20.41
N ASP A 263 5.13 -10.86 -21.17
CA ASP A 263 5.07 -11.39 -22.54
C ASP A 263 4.91 -12.92 -22.62
N GLU A 264 4.82 -13.60 -21.46
CA GLU A 264 4.64 -15.05 -21.30
C GLU A 264 5.76 -15.94 -21.89
N HIS A 265 6.91 -15.37 -22.23
CA HIS A 265 8.02 -16.13 -22.78
C HIS A 265 8.99 -16.69 -21.74
N SER A 266 8.92 -16.20 -20.51
CA SER A 266 9.80 -16.63 -19.42
C SER A 266 9.04 -16.89 -18.12
N ILE A 267 9.47 -17.91 -17.38
CA ILE A 267 9.18 -18.08 -15.96
C ILE A 267 10.25 -17.30 -15.23
N VAL A 268 9.85 -16.45 -14.29
CA VAL A 268 10.71 -15.52 -13.58
C VAL A 268 10.67 -15.82 -12.09
N ILE A 269 11.84 -16.00 -11.48
CA ILE A 269 12.01 -16.03 -10.03
C ILE A 269 12.64 -14.70 -9.62
N CYS A 270 12.01 -14.02 -8.68
CA CYS A 270 12.56 -12.83 -8.03
C CYS A 270 12.95 -13.19 -6.60
N SER A 271 14.22 -12.99 -6.24
CA SER A 271 14.70 -13.07 -4.86
C SER A 271 15.06 -11.66 -4.41
N ALA A 272 14.35 -11.13 -3.40
CA ALA A 272 14.50 -9.74 -3.01
C ALA A 272 14.46 -9.56 -1.49
N SER A 273 15.32 -8.67 -0.98
CA SER A 273 15.20 -8.04 0.32
C SER A 273 14.50 -6.68 0.18
N LYS A 274 14.48 -5.87 1.24
CA LYS A 274 13.93 -4.50 1.17
C LYS A 274 14.81 -3.53 0.36
N THR A 275 16.06 -3.89 0.08
CA THR A 275 17.06 -3.00 -0.52
C THR A 275 17.85 -3.63 -1.66
N SER A 276 17.65 -4.92 -1.94
CA SER A 276 18.43 -5.64 -2.96
C SER A 276 17.56 -6.66 -3.68
N SER A 277 17.79 -6.84 -4.97
CA SER A 277 17.03 -7.80 -5.79
C SER A 277 17.94 -8.66 -6.66
N GLU A 278 17.44 -9.84 -7.02
CA GLU A 278 18.01 -10.74 -8.00
C GLU A 278 16.89 -11.42 -8.80
N VAL A 279 17.04 -11.47 -10.10
CA VAL A 279 16.06 -12.09 -11.01
C VAL A 279 16.69 -13.28 -11.73
N TRP A 280 15.97 -14.39 -11.72
CA TRP A 280 16.30 -15.61 -12.45
C TRP A 280 15.24 -15.89 -13.49
N MET A 281 15.63 -16.46 -14.62
CA MET A 281 14.71 -16.73 -15.71
C MET A 281 14.88 -18.14 -16.28
N LEU A 282 13.77 -18.68 -16.77
CA LEU A 282 13.67 -19.93 -17.50
C LEU A 282 12.69 -19.77 -18.65
N SER A 283 13.04 -20.21 -19.87
CA SER A 283 12.13 -20.12 -21.01
C SER A 283 10.91 -21.04 -20.83
N THR A 284 9.71 -20.50 -21.11
CA THR A 284 8.47 -21.27 -21.11
C THR A 284 8.41 -22.34 -22.18
N ALA A 285 9.25 -22.25 -23.22
CA ALA A 285 9.39 -23.29 -24.25
C ALA A 285 10.12 -24.54 -23.73
N THR A 286 10.91 -24.41 -22.66
CA THR A 286 11.68 -25.51 -22.05
C THR A 286 11.51 -25.50 -20.52
N PRO A 287 10.29 -25.69 -20.01
CA PRO A 287 9.99 -25.55 -18.58
C PRO A 287 10.67 -26.61 -17.69
N GLU A 288 11.23 -27.67 -18.28
CA GLU A 288 12.03 -28.71 -17.63
C GLU A 288 13.51 -28.32 -17.49
N GLY A 289 13.93 -27.16 -18.03
CA GLY A 289 15.28 -26.65 -17.96
C GLY A 289 15.72 -26.15 -16.59
N GLU A 290 16.90 -25.54 -16.55
CA GLU A 290 17.47 -24.90 -15.37
C GLU A 290 17.29 -23.39 -15.46
N PHE A 291 17.03 -22.76 -14.32
CA PHE A 291 17.00 -21.30 -14.22
C PHE A 291 18.40 -20.71 -14.38
N SER A 292 18.50 -19.58 -15.02
CA SER A 292 19.73 -18.79 -15.13
C SER A 292 19.52 -17.40 -14.55
N VAL A 293 20.53 -16.88 -13.84
CA VAL A 293 20.47 -15.51 -13.30
C VAL A 293 20.45 -14.52 -14.47
N PHE A 294 19.50 -13.57 -14.40
CA PHE A 294 19.38 -12.50 -15.38
C PHE A 294 20.39 -11.38 -15.12
N ILE A 295 20.37 -10.81 -13.91
CA ILE A 295 21.39 -9.91 -13.36
C ILE A 295 21.63 -10.37 -11.92
N ALA A 296 22.89 -10.63 -11.56
CA ALA A 296 23.27 -11.03 -10.21
C ALA A 296 23.03 -9.89 -9.22
N ARG A 297 22.61 -10.24 -7.99
CA ARG A 297 22.37 -9.28 -6.91
C ARG A 297 23.61 -8.44 -6.60
N LYS A 298 23.35 -7.24 -6.18
CA LYS A 298 24.32 -6.34 -5.61
C LYS A 298 23.70 -5.70 -4.36
N ASP A 299 24.46 -5.68 -3.28
CA ASP A 299 23.98 -5.11 -2.00
C ASP A 299 23.52 -3.66 -2.21
N ASP A 300 22.39 -3.32 -1.57
CA ASP A 300 21.74 -2.01 -1.64
C ASP A 300 21.36 -1.54 -3.06
N VAL A 301 21.14 -2.49 -3.99
CA VAL A 301 20.63 -2.21 -5.32
C VAL A 301 19.38 -3.02 -5.60
N GLU A 302 18.32 -2.30 -5.80
CA GLU A 302 17.01 -2.84 -6.22
C GLU A 302 16.89 -2.76 -7.74
N TYR A 303 16.35 -3.81 -8.36
CA TYR A 303 15.95 -3.76 -9.76
C TYR A 303 14.75 -4.66 -10.03
N ASP A 304 14.03 -4.33 -11.08
CA ASP A 304 13.01 -5.15 -11.70
C ASP A 304 13.20 -5.18 -13.22
N VAL A 305 12.66 -6.21 -13.89
CA VAL A 305 12.83 -6.39 -15.33
C VAL A 305 11.51 -6.74 -16.01
N SER A 306 11.22 -6.03 -17.10
CA SER A 306 10.11 -6.33 -18.01
C SER A 306 10.67 -6.76 -19.37
N PHE A 307 10.19 -7.90 -19.89
CA PHE A 307 10.58 -8.40 -21.19
C PHE A 307 9.60 -7.97 -22.26
N ALA A 308 10.11 -7.62 -23.46
CA ALA A 308 9.30 -7.22 -24.59
C ALA A 308 10.04 -7.43 -25.91
N CYS A 309 9.37 -7.14 -27.01
CA CYS A 309 9.94 -7.16 -28.35
C CYS A 309 9.63 -5.85 -29.10
N PHE A 310 10.62 -5.23 -29.73
CA PHE A 310 10.43 -4.19 -30.71
C PHE A 310 10.29 -4.84 -32.08
N GLU A 311 9.05 -5.19 -32.45
CA GLU A 311 8.73 -5.92 -33.67
C GLU A 311 9.15 -5.14 -34.93
N GLY A 312 9.89 -5.77 -35.80
CA GLY A 312 10.31 -5.18 -37.08
C GLY A 312 11.24 -3.96 -36.98
N ALA A 313 11.73 -3.61 -35.80
CA ALA A 313 12.53 -2.41 -35.56
C ALA A 313 14.01 -2.56 -35.89
N GLY A 314 14.51 -3.80 -36.05
CA GLY A 314 15.89 -4.08 -36.39
C GLY A 314 16.24 -3.85 -37.85
N ALA A 315 17.52 -3.97 -38.19
CA ALA A 315 17.98 -3.97 -39.57
C ALA A 315 17.23 -5.06 -40.35
N ASP A 316 16.85 -4.78 -41.60
CA ASP A 316 16.08 -5.67 -42.47
C ASP A 316 14.68 -6.08 -41.93
N GLY A 317 14.13 -5.32 -40.98
CA GLY A 317 12.82 -5.59 -40.39
C GLY A 317 12.83 -6.76 -39.41
N ALA A 318 13.99 -7.10 -38.84
CA ALA A 318 14.09 -8.11 -37.79
C ALA A 318 13.52 -7.60 -36.44
N ASP A 319 13.01 -8.52 -35.64
CA ASP A 319 12.57 -8.27 -34.28
C ASP A 319 13.75 -8.05 -33.33
N ILE A 320 13.57 -7.16 -32.35
CA ILE A 320 14.54 -6.90 -31.29
C ILE A 320 13.92 -7.29 -29.94
N PRO A 321 14.23 -8.49 -29.42
CA PRO A 321 13.87 -8.81 -28.04
C PRO A 321 14.66 -7.91 -27.08
N VAL A 322 13.96 -7.27 -26.14
CA VAL A 322 14.54 -6.33 -25.19
C VAL A 322 14.13 -6.67 -23.77
N ALA A 323 15.02 -6.33 -22.84
CA ALA A 323 14.69 -6.24 -21.43
C ALA A 323 14.73 -4.77 -20.98
N VAL A 324 13.66 -4.32 -20.37
CA VAL A 324 13.56 -3.00 -19.74
C VAL A 324 13.86 -3.17 -18.27
N VAL A 325 14.98 -2.64 -17.82
CA VAL A 325 15.47 -2.79 -16.44
C VAL A 325 15.26 -1.48 -15.69
N TYR A 326 14.44 -1.53 -14.66
CA TYR A 326 14.19 -0.46 -13.71
C TYR A 326 15.04 -0.71 -12.48
N HIS A 327 15.91 0.23 -12.08
CA HIS A 327 16.87 0.00 -11.00
C HIS A 327 17.35 1.32 -10.35
N ASN A 328 17.96 1.21 -9.16
CA ASN A 328 18.49 2.34 -8.39
C ASN A 328 20.04 2.33 -8.26
N ALA A 329 20.75 1.67 -9.17
CA ALA A 329 22.19 1.44 -9.07
C ALA A 329 23.04 2.74 -9.06
N GLN A 330 22.59 3.83 -9.67
CA GLN A 330 23.27 5.12 -9.73
C GLN A 330 22.42 6.27 -9.21
N ASP A 331 21.09 6.22 -9.43
CA ASP A 331 20.15 7.23 -8.96
C ASP A 331 19.19 6.64 -7.93
N PRO A 332 19.10 7.17 -6.70
CA PRO A 332 18.22 6.66 -5.66
C PRO A 332 16.72 6.76 -6.03
N ASN A 333 16.33 7.68 -6.92
CA ASN A 333 14.96 7.78 -7.45
C ASN A 333 14.77 6.98 -8.76
N PHE A 334 15.59 5.99 -8.95
CA PHE A 334 15.59 5.00 -10.02
C PHE A 334 15.91 5.53 -11.42
N GLU A 335 16.26 4.60 -12.24
CA GLU A 335 16.65 4.80 -13.65
C GLU A 335 16.18 3.60 -14.47
N ILE A 336 16.08 3.80 -15.78
CA ILE A 336 15.58 2.79 -16.71
C ILE A 336 16.59 2.57 -17.82
N ASP A 337 17.05 1.34 -17.95
CA ASP A 337 17.91 0.88 -19.02
C ASP A 337 17.17 -0.12 -19.92
N VAL A 338 17.47 -0.10 -21.21
CA VAL A 338 16.95 -1.07 -22.18
C VAL A 338 18.12 -1.88 -22.74
N ILE A 339 18.06 -3.19 -22.56
CA ILE A 339 19.06 -4.16 -23.03
C ILE A 339 18.55 -4.82 -24.31
N ASP A 340 19.35 -4.82 -25.37
CA ASP A 340 19.15 -5.65 -26.58
C ASP A 340 19.58 -7.09 -26.27
N MET A 341 18.63 -7.98 -26.09
CA MET A 341 18.90 -9.38 -25.70
C MET A 341 19.55 -10.22 -26.81
N ARG A 342 19.75 -9.67 -28.02
CA ARG A 342 20.51 -10.33 -29.08
C ARG A 342 22.02 -10.20 -28.93
N THR A 343 22.49 -9.26 -28.08
CA THR A 343 23.91 -8.93 -27.94
C THR A 343 24.71 -10.07 -27.32
N HIS A 344 24.16 -10.71 -26.28
CA HIS A 344 24.69 -11.92 -25.65
C HIS A 344 23.62 -12.57 -24.75
N GLN A 345 23.98 -13.69 -24.15
CA GLN A 345 23.11 -14.38 -23.17
C GLN A 345 23.32 -13.87 -21.75
N PRO A 346 22.34 -13.98 -20.85
CA PRO A 346 22.54 -13.70 -19.42
C PRO A 346 23.74 -14.48 -18.84
N PRO A 347 24.40 -13.99 -17.77
CA PRO A 347 24.00 -12.84 -16.96
C PRO A 347 24.39 -11.50 -17.58
N TYR A 348 23.49 -10.53 -17.45
CA TYR A 348 23.74 -9.13 -17.81
C TYR A 348 24.28 -8.36 -16.60
N THR A 349 24.74 -7.13 -16.84
CA THR A 349 25.25 -6.24 -15.80
C THR A 349 24.38 -4.99 -15.71
N LEU A 350 24.07 -4.52 -14.50
CA LEU A 350 23.37 -3.24 -14.29
C LEU A 350 24.13 -2.09 -14.97
N GLY A 351 23.38 -1.27 -15.72
CA GLY A 351 23.95 -0.16 -16.52
C GLY A 351 24.54 -0.59 -17.88
N GLU A 352 24.38 -1.85 -18.27
CA GLU A 352 24.83 -2.35 -19.57
C GLU A 352 23.97 -1.89 -20.75
N GLY A 353 22.67 -1.61 -20.47
CA GLY A 353 21.70 -1.17 -21.46
C GLY A 353 21.86 0.28 -21.91
N VAL A 354 21.01 0.68 -22.85
CA VAL A 354 20.83 2.09 -23.22
C VAL A 354 19.98 2.77 -22.17
N ARG A 355 20.53 3.81 -21.52
CA ARG A 355 19.80 4.60 -20.53
C ARG A 355 18.73 5.44 -21.21
N VAL A 356 17.46 5.18 -20.89
CA VAL A 356 16.30 5.86 -21.50
C VAL A 356 15.59 6.80 -20.55
N ALA A 357 15.73 6.61 -19.23
CA ALA A 357 15.19 7.52 -18.23
C ALA A 357 16.04 7.50 -16.95
N VAL A 358 16.08 8.65 -16.26
CA VAL A 358 16.77 8.83 -14.97
C VAL A 358 15.91 9.71 -14.09
N GLY A 359 15.59 9.24 -12.90
CA GLY A 359 15.01 10.06 -11.85
C GLY A 359 16.01 11.11 -11.36
N SER A 360 15.57 11.98 -10.49
CA SER A 360 16.46 12.90 -9.77
C SER A 360 15.96 13.05 -8.36
N PRO A 361 16.84 13.17 -7.35
CA PRO A 361 16.44 13.37 -5.98
C PRO A 361 15.53 14.59 -5.85
N TYR A 362 14.32 14.40 -5.34
CA TYR A 362 13.43 15.50 -5.01
C TYR A 362 14.04 16.27 -3.82
N GLY A 363 14.25 17.58 -4.00
CA GLY A 363 14.65 18.46 -2.91
C GLY A 363 16.09 18.31 -2.37
N CYS A 364 16.94 17.46 -2.94
CA CYS A 364 18.36 17.43 -2.62
C CYS A 364 19.12 18.51 -3.40
N ALA A 365 18.82 19.79 -3.14
CA ALA A 365 19.82 20.81 -3.31
C ALA A 365 20.91 20.52 -2.26
N ARG A 366 22.09 20.07 -2.68
CA ARG A 366 23.25 20.04 -1.81
C ARG A 366 23.46 21.45 -1.27
N GLY A 367 23.86 21.55 0.01
CA GLY A 367 23.99 22.83 0.73
C GLY A 367 24.82 23.95 0.04
N ASP A 368 25.43 23.68 -1.10
CA ASP A 368 26.19 24.65 -1.90
C ASP A 368 25.31 25.41 -2.92
N ASP A 369 24.08 24.93 -3.20
CA ASP A 369 23.14 25.60 -4.12
C ASP A 369 22.10 26.49 -3.39
N MET A 370 22.15 26.56 -2.06
CA MET A 370 21.21 27.38 -1.26
C MET A 370 21.49 28.89 -1.34
N GLU A 371 22.61 29.34 -1.95
CA GLU A 371 22.89 30.76 -2.17
C GLU A 371 22.35 31.34 -3.48
N ALA A 372 21.81 30.47 -4.37
CA ALA A 372 21.17 30.95 -5.60
C ALA A 372 19.65 31.11 -5.37
N GLY A 373 19.31 32.25 -4.79
CA GLY A 373 17.99 32.88 -4.83
C GLY A 373 16.77 32.02 -4.55
N ALA A 374 16.15 32.24 -3.39
CA ALA A 374 14.75 31.87 -3.12
C ALA A 374 13.85 32.34 -4.27
N GLY A 375 13.63 31.48 -5.28
CA GLY A 375 12.86 31.84 -6.49
C GLY A 375 12.95 30.87 -7.65
N ALA A 376 13.88 29.92 -7.63
CA ALA A 376 13.87 28.87 -8.65
C ALA A 376 12.78 27.84 -8.27
N LYS A 377 11.58 28.01 -8.82
CA LYS A 377 10.60 26.94 -8.89
C LYS A 377 11.29 25.73 -9.53
N PRO A 378 11.15 24.51 -8.98
CA PRO A 378 11.61 23.33 -9.69
C PRO A 378 10.99 23.38 -11.10
N ALA A 379 11.79 23.15 -12.13
CA ALA A 379 11.36 23.18 -13.50
C ALA A 379 10.31 22.07 -13.68
N GLY A 380 9.04 22.40 -13.53
CA GLY A 380 7.96 21.44 -13.69
C GLY A 380 6.67 21.68 -12.93
N THR A 381 6.56 22.68 -12.08
CA THR A 381 5.33 22.95 -11.30
C THR A 381 4.26 23.79 -12.01
N ALA A 382 4.37 23.99 -13.31
CA ALA A 382 3.25 24.53 -14.07
C ALA A 382 2.40 23.34 -14.56
N TYR A 383 1.30 23.05 -13.88
CA TYR A 383 0.24 22.23 -14.47
C TYR A 383 -0.04 22.78 -15.85
N SER A 384 0.34 22.01 -16.86
CA SER A 384 0.12 22.39 -18.23
C SER A 384 -1.39 22.38 -18.50
N ASN A 385 -1.83 23.35 -19.30
CA ASN A 385 -3.18 23.36 -19.86
C ASN A 385 -3.50 21.97 -20.42
N PRO A 386 -4.68 21.38 -20.14
CA PRO A 386 -5.09 20.09 -20.70
C PRO A 386 -4.93 19.98 -22.22
N ALA A 387 -5.04 21.14 -22.94
CA ALA A 387 -4.77 21.24 -24.38
C ALA A 387 -3.28 21.09 -24.74
N ASN A 388 -2.35 21.09 -23.79
CA ASN A 388 -0.91 20.96 -24.03
C ASN A 388 -0.28 20.11 -22.91
N PRO A 389 -0.45 18.78 -22.96
CA PRO A 389 0.07 17.86 -21.96
C PRO A 389 1.59 17.98 -21.85
N ARG A 390 2.10 17.84 -20.63
CA ARG A 390 3.51 17.88 -20.35
C ARG A 390 4.22 16.69 -21.00
N ILE A 391 5.30 16.97 -21.69
CA ILE A 391 6.21 15.95 -22.21
C ILE A 391 7.37 15.80 -21.23
N LEU A 392 7.58 14.57 -20.73
CA LEU A 392 8.63 14.19 -19.81
C LEU A 392 9.75 13.54 -20.62
N GLN A 393 10.83 14.27 -20.83
CA GLN A 393 11.99 13.73 -21.55
C GLN A 393 12.98 13.13 -20.55
N GLY A 394 13.17 11.81 -20.63
CA GLY A 394 14.12 11.08 -19.77
C GLY A 394 13.76 11.10 -18.28
N ALA A 395 12.54 11.45 -17.92
CA ALA A 395 12.01 11.49 -16.56
C ALA A 395 12.80 12.35 -15.55
N HIS A 396 13.60 13.30 -15.99
CA HIS A 396 14.41 14.14 -15.13
C HIS A 396 13.60 14.93 -14.09
N GLY A 397 14.04 14.89 -12.83
CA GLY A 397 13.43 15.60 -11.71
C GLY A 397 12.23 14.89 -11.11
N LEU A 398 12.04 13.60 -11.39
CA LEU A 398 10.93 12.80 -10.93
C LEU A 398 11.44 11.64 -10.06
N ALA A 399 10.64 11.21 -9.08
CA ALA A 399 10.84 9.91 -8.45
C ALA A 399 10.12 8.87 -9.31
N ILE A 400 10.85 7.99 -9.98
CA ILE A 400 10.27 6.94 -10.80
C ILE A 400 9.81 5.83 -9.87
N GLU A 401 8.54 5.40 -9.99
CA GLU A 401 7.95 4.32 -9.18
C GLU A 401 7.76 3.02 -9.96
N GLY A 402 7.82 3.08 -11.27
CA GLY A 402 7.73 1.88 -12.09
C GLY A 402 7.55 2.15 -13.58
N ILE A 403 7.77 1.10 -14.35
CA ILE A 403 7.57 1.10 -15.79
C ILE A 403 6.92 -0.21 -16.20
N ALA A 404 5.99 -0.16 -17.16
CA ALA A 404 5.45 -1.36 -17.79
C ALA A 404 5.47 -1.19 -19.31
N ILE A 405 5.86 -2.25 -20.01
CA ILE A 405 5.92 -2.28 -21.47
C ILE A 405 4.93 -3.31 -22.01
N HIS A 406 4.00 -2.83 -22.83
CA HIS A 406 3.00 -3.61 -23.55
C HIS A 406 3.38 -3.73 -25.02
N ARG A 407 2.61 -4.50 -25.78
CA ARG A 407 2.84 -4.63 -27.22
C ARG A 407 2.76 -3.29 -27.97
N HIS A 408 1.89 -2.36 -27.52
CA HIS A 408 1.59 -1.13 -28.25
C HIS A 408 2.04 0.16 -27.54
N PHE A 409 2.27 0.11 -26.25
CA PHE A 409 2.61 1.28 -25.45
C PHE A 409 3.55 0.96 -24.28
N VAL A 410 4.10 2.01 -23.71
CA VAL A 410 4.90 1.98 -22.47
C VAL A 410 4.28 2.97 -21.50
N THR A 411 4.16 2.57 -20.24
CA THR A 411 3.66 3.41 -19.14
C THR A 411 4.76 3.69 -18.14
N LEU A 412 4.81 4.91 -17.62
CA LEU A 412 5.69 5.36 -16.55
C LEU A 412 4.83 5.80 -15.37
N ALA A 413 5.01 5.15 -14.21
CA ALA A 413 4.51 5.64 -12.94
C ALA A 413 5.62 6.44 -12.25
N TYR A 414 5.28 7.62 -11.74
CA TYR A 414 6.26 8.50 -11.11
C TYR A 414 5.58 9.42 -10.09
N ARG A 415 6.40 10.08 -9.29
CA ARG A 415 5.96 11.00 -8.25
C ARG A 415 6.60 12.36 -8.41
N THR A 416 5.80 13.40 -8.19
CA THR A 416 6.26 14.78 -8.10
C THR A 416 5.35 15.58 -7.17
N ASP A 417 5.91 16.57 -6.44
CA ASP A 417 5.17 17.38 -5.46
C ASP A 417 4.37 16.57 -4.42
N GLY A 418 4.85 15.35 -4.10
CA GLY A 418 4.22 14.44 -3.14
C GLY A 418 2.93 13.81 -3.65
N LEU A 419 2.71 13.71 -4.98
CA LEU A 419 1.54 13.11 -5.61
C LEU A 419 1.97 12.09 -6.67
N PRO A 420 1.21 10.99 -6.84
CA PRO A 420 1.48 10.00 -7.88
C PRO A 420 0.91 10.44 -9.23
N HIS A 421 1.66 10.17 -10.27
CA HIS A 421 1.35 10.48 -11.65
C HIS A 421 1.63 9.31 -12.58
N VAL A 422 1.00 9.33 -13.75
CA VAL A 422 1.26 8.37 -14.83
C VAL A 422 1.52 9.12 -16.12
N ALA A 423 2.47 8.62 -16.90
CA ALA A 423 2.72 9.08 -18.26
C ALA A 423 2.81 7.87 -19.20
N ALA A 424 2.62 8.09 -20.49
CA ALA A 424 2.65 7.04 -21.49
C ALA A 424 3.31 7.49 -22.79
N MET A 425 3.81 6.53 -23.56
CA MET A 425 4.25 6.71 -24.92
C MET A 425 3.91 5.49 -25.77
N THR A 426 3.92 5.62 -27.10
CA THR A 426 3.78 4.44 -27.96
C THR A 426 5.05 3.60 -27.95
N LYS A 427 4.92 2.26 -28.06
CA LYS A 427 6.09 1.39 -28.16
C LYS A 427 6.90 1.65 -29.44
N THR A 428 6.27 2.05 -30.52
CA THR A 428 6.97 2.46 -31.74
C THR A 428 7.92 3.63 -31.48
N GLN A 429 7.48 4.68 -30.77
CA GLN A 429 8.36 5.79 -30.41
C GLN A 429 9.47 5.35 -29.47
N ALA A 430 9.16 4.44 -28.51
CA ALA A 430 10.17 3.90 -27.60
C ALA A 430 11.28 3.12 -28.37
N ALA A 431 10.90 2.33 -29.37
CA ALA A 431 11.84 1.63 -30.23
C ALA A 431 12.71 2.58 -31.08
N GLU A 432 12.11 3.63 -31.67
CA GLU A 432 12.84 4.65 -32.44
C GLU A 432 13.85 5.41 -31.56
N ASP A 433 13.43 5.80 -30.35
CA ASP A 433 14.31 6.52 -29.42
C ASP A 433 15.45 5.62 -28.93
N PHE A 434 15.17 4.34 -28.60
CA PHE A 434 16.17 3.37 -28.23
C PHE A 434 17.23 3.19 -29.32
N LEU A 435 16.82 2.95 -30.58
CA LEU A 435 17.74 2.77 -31.71
C LEU A 435 18.57 4.03 -32.00
N ALA A 436 18.03 5.19 -31.70
CA ALA A 436 18.73 6.46 -31.87
C ALA A 436 19.58 6.84 -30.67
N GLY A 437 19.58 6.06 -29.59
CA GLY A 437 20.26 6.38 -28.32
C GLY A 437 19.73 7.64 -27.66
N ARG A 438 18.43 7.90 -27.78
CA ARG A 438 17.75 9.06 -27.19
C ARG A 438 17.01 8.66 -25.90
N PRO A 439 16.89 9.58 -24.93
CA PRO A 439 15.98 9.40 -23.81
C PRO A 439 14.53 9.25 -24.27
N TRP A 440 13.76 8.40 -23.59
CA TRP A 440 12.34 8.24 -23.87
C TRP A 440 11.55 9.49 -23.53
N SER A 441 10.52 9.78 -24.31
CA SER A 441 9.66 10.96 -24.18
C SER A 441 8.23 10.55 -23.87
N PHE A 442 7.85 10.64 -22.60
CA PHE A 442 6.51 10.28 -22.14
C PHE A 442 5.57 11.47 -22.17
N ARG A 443 4.32 11.22 -22.48
CA ARG A 443 3.22 12.18 -22.35
C ARG A 443 2.52 11.95 -21.02
N GLU A 444 2.53 12.97 -20.15
CA GLU A 444 1.81 12.93 -18.88
C GLU A 444 0.31 12.79 -19.11
N LEU A 445 -0.34 11.89 -18.35
CA LEU A 445 -1.78 11.83 -18.30
C LEU A 445 -2.29 12.93 -17.37
N MET A 446 -3.22 13.72 -17.91
CA MET A 446 -3.86 14.77 -17.12
C MET A 446 -5.17 14.23 -16.55
N PRO A 447 -5.54 14.66 -15.34
CA PRO A 447 -6.87 14.37 -14.83
C PRO A 447 -7.90 14.76 -15.89
N PRO A 448 -8.99 13.98 -16.06
CA PRO A 448 -10.08 14.36 -16.94
C PRO A 448 -10.47 15.81 -16.67
N ALA A 449 -10.80 16.57 -17.73
CA ALA A 449 -11.33 17.92 -17.58
C ALA A 449 -12.60 17.80 -16.74
N LEU A 450 -12.49 18.12 -15.48
CA LEU A 450 -13.57 18.03 -14.54
C LEU A 450 -14.49 19.20 -14.88
N ASP A 451 -15.74 18.88 -15.19
CA ASP A 451 -16.79 19.86 -15.49
C ASP A 451 -16.62 21.09 -14.60
N GLY A 452 -16.16 22.19 -15.17
CA GLY A 452 -16.06 23.60 -14.75
C GLY A 452 -15.93 24.01 -13.29
N ASP A 453 -16.23 23.12 -12.34
CA ASP A 453 -16.30 23.40 -10.91
C ASP A 453 -15.01 23.07 -10.12
N TRP A 454 -14.06 22.35 -10.72
CA TRP A 454 -12.72 22.14 -10.12
C TRP A 454 -11.77 23.31 -10.40
N ASP A 455 -11.99 23.97 -11.54
CA ASP A 455 -11.39 25.24 -11.85
C ASP A 455 -12.39 26.33 -11.51
N VAL A 456 -12.50 26.74 -10.28
CA VAL A 456 -12.89 28.11 -9.96
C VAL A 456 -11.60 28.91 -9.93
N PRO A 457 -11.12 29.43 -11.09
CA PRO A 457 -10.00 30.34 -11.15
C PRO A 457 -10.42 31.61 -10.40
N GLY A 458 -9.64 32.03 -9.44
CA GLY A 458 -9.91 33.25 -8.67
C GLY A 458 -10.70 33.03 -7.39
N ARG A 459 -11.05 31.80 -7.04
CA ARG A 459 -11.19 31.40 -5.64
C ARG A 459 -9.86 30.82 -5.15
N ALA A 460 -8.79 31.46 -5.48
CA ALA A 460 -7.67 31.56 -4.57
C ALA A 460 -8.23 32.25 -3.34
N ASP A 461 -8.90 31.50 -2.47
CA ASP A 461 -9.13 31.93 -1.13
C ASP A 461 -7.79 31.89 -0.39
N ASP A 462 -6.86 32.73 -0.85
CA ASP A 462 -5.79 33.27 -0.03
C ASP A 462 -6.39 33.92 1.24
N GLY A 463 -7.70 34.25 1.21
CA GLY A 463 -8.43 34.82 2.31
C GLY A 463 -8.82 33.87 3.44
N ALA A 464 -9.01 32.58 3.21
CA ALA A 464 -9.36 31.68 4.33
C ALA A 464 -8.15 31.33 5.18
N ALA A 465 -6.94 31.26 4.60
CA ALA A 465 -5.71 31.11 5.36
C ALA A 465 -5.35 32.41 6.11
N GLU A 466 -5.66 33.59 5.55
CA GLU A 466 -5.52 34.87 6.23
C GLU A 466 -6.61 35.07 7.31
N ALA A 467 -7.84 34.57 7.11
CA ALA A 467 -8.93 34.69 8.10
C ALA A 467 -8.70 33.81 9.34
N ALA A 468 -7.97 32.70 9.22
CA ALA A 468 -7.60 31.83 10.35
C ALA A 468 -6.36 32.34 11.13
N GLY A 469 -5.79 33.48 10.78
CA GLY A 469 -4.73 34.15 11.57
C GLY A 469 -3.39 33.40 11.63
N GLY A 470 -3.20 32.36 10.83
CA GLY A 470 -1.99 31.55 10.80
C GLY A 470 -1.47 31.37 9.39
N THR A 471 -0.29 31.89 9.12
CA THR A 471 0.43 31.71 7.87
C THR A 471 1.01 30.29 7.77
N LEU A 472 0.22 29.35 7.26
CA LEU A 472 0.77 28.11 6.72
C LEU A 472 1.09 28.36 5.24
N PRO A 473 2.37 28.46 4.82
CA PRO A 473 2.73 28.83 3.47
C PRO A 473 2.45 27.70 2.47
N GLY A 474 1.96 28.07 1.28
CA GLY A 474 1.87 27.23 0.09
C GLY A 474 0.66 26.31 0.07
N ALA A 475 -0.45 26.77 -0.52
CA ALA A 475 -1.61 25.94 -0.80
C ALA A 475 -1.63 25.54 -2.26
N THR A 476 -1.74 24.23 -2.53
CA THR A 476 -2.21 23.72 -3.82
C THR A 476 -3.63 23.17 -3.60
N HIS A 477 -4.51 23.40 -4.57
CA HIS A 477 -5.93 23.06 -4.43
C HIS A 477 -6.32 21.73 -5.08
N ARG A 478 -5.34 21.00 -5.62
CA ARG A 478 -5.61 19.74 -6.34
C ARG A 478 -4.83 18.61 -5.69
N LEU A 479 -5.55 17.76 -4.96
CA LEU A 479 -5.02 16.57 -4.31
C LEU A 479 -5.66 15.34 -4.95
N TYR A 480 -4.96 14.74 -5.91
CA TYR A 480 -5.46 13.56 -6.62
C TYR A 480 -4.39 12.51 -6.79
N SER A 481 -4.82 11.31 -7.08
CA SER A 481 -3.99 10.19 -7.48
C SER A 481 -4.34 9.75 -8.88
N ILE A 482 -3.33 9.55 -9.71
CA ILE A 482 -3.44 8.81 -10.96
C ILE A 482 -2.56 7.58 -10.84
N GLY A 483 -3.14 6.41 -11.09
CA GLY A 483 -2.43 5.13 -11.08
C GLY A 483 -2.69 4.36 -12.38
N THR A 484 -1.80 3.43 -12.72
CA THR A 484 -2.08 2.49 -13.81
C THR A 484 -3.26 1.60 -13.41
N GLY A 485 -4.30 1.58 -14.24
CA GLY A 485 -5.47 0.69 -14.06
C GLY A 485 -5.14 -0.74 -14.48
N GLY A 486 -6.08 -1.67 -14.25
CA GLY A 486 -5.91 -3.08 -14.62
C GLY A 486 -5.65 -3.27 -16.12
N ASN A 487 -4.40 -3.56 -16.47
CA ASN A 487 -3.92 -3.84 -17.81
C ASN A 487 -3.29 -5.26 -17.85
N PRO A 488 -4.06 -6.33 -17.64
CA PRO A 488 -3.51 -7.68 -17.47
C PRO A 488 -3.02 -8.31 -18.77
N SER A 489 -3.39 -7.77 -19.94
CA SER A 489 -2.98 -8.30 -21.23
C SER A 489 -1.81 -7.51 -21.82
N TYR A 490 -0.74 -8.23 -22.17
CA TYR A 490 0.37 -7.67 -22.93
C TYR A 490 -0.07 -7.10 -24.29
N ASP A 491 -1.06 -7.72 -24.92
CA ASP A 491 -1.58 -7.38 -26.24
C ASP A 491 -2.57 -6.21 -26.27
N ALA A 492 -2.92 -5.64 -25.11
CA ALA A 492 -3.87 -4.55 -25.03
C ALA A 492 -3.45 -3.38 -25.93
N PRO A 493 -4.31 -2.88 -26.85
CA PRO A 493 -3.96 -1.77 -27.74
C PRO A 493 -4.01 -0.41 -27.04
N ARG A 494 -4.71 -0.30 -25.92
CA ARG A 494 -4.91 0.92 -25.12
C ARG A 494 -4.67 0.63 -23.66
N MET A 495 -4.21 1.64 -22.95
CA MET A 495 -3.96 1.53 -21.52
C MET A 495 -5.19 1.93 -20.70
N ARG A 496 -5.33 1.34 -19.53
CA ARG A 496 -6.28 1.80 -18.52
C ARG A 496 -5.52 2.48 -17.38
N TYR A 497 -6.14 3.52 -16.83
CA TYR A 497 -5.63 4.21 -15.66
C TYR A 497 -6.79 4.56 -14.71
N THR A 498 -6.45 4.73 -13.44
CA THR A 498 -7.39 5.13 -12.40
C THR A 498 -7.14 6.56 -11.99
N PHE A 499 -8.20 7.25 -11.61
CA PHE A 499 -8.17 8.58 -11.02
C PHE A 499 -9.03 8.62 -9.77
N SER A 500 -8.57 9.32 -8.73
CA SER A 500 -9.32 9.55 -7.48
C SER A 500 -8.80 10.77 -6.75
N SER A 501 -9.61 11.38 -5.87
CA SER A 501 -9.15 12.36 -4.88
C SER A 501 -9.79 12.08 -3.51
N TYR A 502 -9.49 12.89 -2.50
CA TYR A 502 -10.17 12.76 -1.21
C TYR A 502 -11.68 13.02 -1.29
N THR A 503 -12.12 13.82 -2.27
CA THR A 503 -13.51 14.25 -2.43
C THR A 503 -14.20 13.67 -3.66
N ARG A 504 -13.46 13.03 -4.56
CA ARG A 504 -14.02 12.46 -5.79
C ARG A 504 -13.87 10.93 -5.80
N PRO A 505 -14.99 10.21 -6.03
CA PRO A 505 -14.97 8.76 -6.19
C PRO A 505 -14.05 8.31 -7.31
N GLY A 506 -13.53 7.09 -7.18
CA GLY A 506 -12.63 6.50 -8.17
C GLY A 506 -13.24 6.41 -9.57
N GLU A 507 -12.43 6.74 -10.55
CA GLU A 507 -12.75 6.63 -11.99
C GLU A 507 -11.77 5.66 -12.63
N LEU A 508 -12.25 4.86 -13.58
CA LEU A 508 -11.44 4.04 -14.48
C LEU A 508 -11.58 4.56 -15.89
N HIS A 509 -10.45 4.86 -16.49
CA HIS A 509 -10.36 5.39 -17.85
C HIS A 509 -9.63 4.43 -18.77
N GLU A 510 -9.89 4.54 -20.08
CA GLU A 510 -9.10 3.94 -21.13
C GLU A 510 -8.49 5.03 -22.00
N TYR A 511 -7.18 4.98 -22.19
CA TYR A 511 -6.40 5.98 -22.90
C TYR A 511 -5.65 5.36 -24.06
N ASP A 512 -5.68 6.00 -25.21
CA ASP A 512 -4.91 5.64 -26.40
C ASP A 512 -3.65 6.52 -26.51
N PRO A 513 -2.45 5.99 -26.23
CA PRO A 513 -1.21 6.77 -26.31
C PRO A 513 -0.86 7.26 -27.72
N ALA A 514 -1.40 6.63 -28.77
CA ALA A 514 -1.15 7.02 -30.15
C ALA A 514 -1.95 8.25 -30.56
N THR A 515 -3.20 8.34 -30.14
CA THR A 515 -4.11 9.43 -30.52
C THR A 515 -4.34 10.47 -29.42
N GLY A 516 -4.08 10.09 -28.15
CA GLY A 516 -4.40 10.89 -26.97
C GLY A 516 -5.89 10.88 -26.62
N HIS A 517 -6.67 9.96 -27.20
CA HIS A 517 -8.08 9.78 -26.84
C HIS A 517 -8.21 9.19 -25.44
N ASP A 518 -9.09 9.77 -24.64
CA ASP A 518 -9.39 9.37 -23.27
C ASP A 518 -10.87 9.08 -23.13
N GLU A 519 -11.24 7.94 -22.59
CA GLU A 519 -12.62 7.51 -22.39
C GLU A 519 -12.85 7.07 -20.95
N LEU A 520 -13.86 7.64 -20.29
CA LEU A 520 -14.30 7.18 -18.97
C LEU A 520 -15.07 5.86 -19.11
N LEU A 521 -14.52 4.78 -18.59
CA LEU A 521 -15.16 3.46 -18.59
C LEU A 521 -16.13 3.29 -17.43
N LYS A 522 -15.74 3.76 -16.23
CA LYS A 522 -16.57 3.64 -15.03
C LYS A 522 -16.19 4.69 -14.00
N ARG A 523 -17.21 5.24 -13.33
CA ARG A 523 -17.07 6.02 -12.09
C ARG A 523 -17.72 5.26 -10.95
N ALA A 524 -17.01 5.13 -9.82
CA ALA A 524 -17.57 4.54 -8.61
C ALA A 524 -18.76 5.39 -8.14
N ARG A 525 -19.89 4.73 -7.86
CA ARG A 525 -21.12 5.39 -7.42
C ARG A 525 -21.15 5.51 -5.91
N VAL A 526 -21.49 6.69 -5.44
CA VAL A 526 -21.88 6.93 -4.05
C VAL A 526 -23.38 7.15 -4.02
N LEU A 527 -24.09 6.30 -3.30
CA LEU A 527 -25.55 6.41 -3.18
C LEU A 527 -25.94 7.50 -2.18
N GLY A 528 -27.21 7.94 -2.22
CA GLY A 528 -27.70 9.00 -1.35
C GLY A 528 -27.37 10.40 -1.84
N ASP A 529 -27.41 11.38 -0.95
CA ASP A 529 -27.30 12.81 -1.27
C ASP A 529 -25.82 13.29 -1.30
N PHE A 530 -24.92 12.49 -1.85
CA PHE A 530 -23.51 12.86 -1.98
C PHE A 530 -23.29 13.84 -3.13
N ASP A 531 -22.68 14.99 -2.81
CA ASP A 531 -22.18 15.97 -3.80
C ASP A 531 -20.71 16.29 -3.49
N PRO A 532 -19.75 15.94 -4.38
CA PRO A 532 -18.32 16.21 -4.17
C PRO A 532 -18.01 17.71 -3.99
N ARG A 533 -18.87 18.63 -4.47
CA ARG A 533 -18.71 20.08 -4.33
C ARG A 533 -18.94 20.59 -2.91
N GLU A 534 -19.54 19.77 -2.04
CA GLU A 534 -19.71 20.08 -0.62
C GLU A 534 -18.47 19.85 0.21
N TYR A 535 -17.43 19.26 -0.35
CA TYR A 535 -16.19 18.93 0.35
C TYR A 535 -15.03 19.74 -0.20
N MET A 536 -14.08 20.05 0.67
CA MET A 536 -12.89 20.83 0.40
C MET A 536 -11.65 19.99 0.68
N GLU A 537 -10.65 20.13 -0.17
CA GLU A 537 -9.33 19.52 0.02
C GLU A 537 -8.24 20.56 -0.21
N ARG A 538 -7.16 20.48 0.57
CA ARG A 538 -6.07 21.44 0.51
C ARG A 538 -4.76 20.83 0.95
N ARG A 539 -3.66 21.15 0.27
CA ARG A 539 -2.30 20.89 0.69
C ARG A 539 -1.73 22.11 1.44
N VAL A 540 -1.22 21.88 2.65
CA VAL A 540 -0.41 22.85 3.37
C VAL A 540 0.97 22.27 3.65
N TRP A 541 1.90 23.12 4.02
CA TRP A 541 3.26 22.72 4.37
C TRP A 541 3.59 23.19 5.79
N VAL A 542 4.01 22.26 6.62
CA VAL A 542 4.46 22.54 7.99
C VAL A 542 5.97 22.42 8.06
N THR A 543 6.64 23.37 8.70
CA THR A 543 8.07 23.27 8.97
C THR A 543 8.29 22.51 10.26
N ALA A 544 8.94 21.35 10.19
CA ALA A 544 9.30 20.53 11.33
C ALA A 544 10.43 21.19 12.14
N ARG A 545 10.67 20.70 13.36
CA ARG A 545 11.66 21.22 14.31
C ARG A 545 13.10 21.25 13.78
N ASP A 546 13.42 20.39 12.83
CA ASP A 546 14.72 20.30 12.16
C ASP A 546 14.83 21.17 10.89
N GLY A 547 13.73 21.86 10.53
CA GLY A 547 13.65 22.74 9.38
C GLY A 547 13.11 22.09 8.10
N GLU A 548 12.85 20.77 8.10
CA GLU A 548 12.26 20.08 6.95
C GLU A 548 10.79 20.50 6.75
N ARG A 549 10.34 20.50 5.50
CA ARG A 549 8.99 20.91 5.14
C ARG A 549 8.11 19.69 4.88
N ILE A 550 7.18 19.43 5.79
CA ILE A 550 6.27 18.29 5.74
C ILE A 550 5.00 18.66 4.99
N PRO A 551 4.65 17.97 3.88
CA PRO A 551 3.38 18.17 3.22
C PRO A 551 2.24 17.60 4.07
N VAL A 552 1.11 18.30 4.10
CA VAL A 552 -0.07 17.88 4.86
C VAL A 552 -1.31 18.05 4.01
N SER A 553 -2.08 16.98 3.85
CA SER A 553 -3.39 17.02 3.19
C SER A 553 -4.47 17.28 4.24
N LEU A 554 -5.32 18.28 3.99
CA LEU A 554 -6.47 18.63 4.83
C LEU A 554 -7.75 18.45 4.03
N VAL A 555 -8.78 17.84 4.65
CA VAL A 555 -10.08 17.63 4.04
C VAL A 555 -11.18 18.00 5.03
N TRP A 556 -12.19 18.75 4.59
CA TRP A 556 -13.33 19.15 5.41
C TRP A 556 -14.60 19.38 4.58
N ARG A 557 -15.75 19.43 5.22
CA ARG A 557 -17.00 19.79 4.57
C ARG A 557 -17.13 21.31 4.47
N ARG A 558 -17.56 21.84 3.35
CA ARG A 558 -17.87 23.27 3.14
C ARG A 558 -18.91 23.72 4.15
N GLY A 559 -18.70 24.89 4.76
CA GLY A 559 -19.53 25.40 5.87
C GLY A 559 -19.12 24.86 7.25
N HIS A 560 -18.11 23.99 7.30
CA HIS A 560 -17.44 23.54 8.53
C HIS A 560 -15.93 23.80 8.42
N GLU A 561 -15.59 25.05 8.06
CA GLU A 561 -14.19 25.45 7.90
C GLU A 561 -13.44 25.23 9.22
N PRO A 562 -12.21 24.67 9.15
CA PRO A 562 -11.40 24.38 10.32
C PRO A 562 -11.21 25.61 11.22
N ALA A 563 -11.44 25.44 12.51
CA ALA A 563 -11.36 26.48 13.54
C ALA A 563 -10.73 25.92 14.83
N ALA A 564 -10.42 26.80 15.78
CA ALA A 564 -9.70 26.42 17.00
C ALA A 564 -10.47 25.45 17.92
N ASP A 565 -11.77 25.27 17.71
CA ASP A 565 -12.63 24.31 18.42
C ASP A 565 -13.01 23.09 17.54
N SER A 566 -12.46 22.96 16.34
CA SER A 566 -12.76 21.82 15.46
C SER A 566 -12.22 20.53 16.04
N ALA A 567 -12.99 19.46 15.89
CA ALA A 567 -12.48 18.11 16.05
C ALA A 567 -11.58 17.77 14.85
N MET A 568 -10.49 17.04 15.10
CA MET A 568 -9.58 16.56 14.05
C MET A 568 -9.38 15.06 14.16
N PHE A 569 -9.43 14.42 13.00
CA PHE A 569 -8.97 13.05 12.83
C PHE A 569 -7.70 13.08 11.96
N ILE A 570 -6.57 12.67 12.54
CA ILE A 570 -5.26 12.73 11.90
C ILE A 570 -4.67 11.34 11.76
N THR A 571 -4.22 10.97 10.57
CA THR A 571 -3.73 9.62 10.27
C THR A 571 -2.37 9.65 9.59
N GLY A 572 -1.54 8.60 9.84
CA GLY A 572 -0.24 8.47 9.21
C GLY A 572 0.33 7.05 9.32
N TYR A 573 1.34 6.78 8.50
CA TYR A 573 2.02 5.49 8.45
C TYR A 573 3.54 5.64 8.62
N GLY A 574 4.24 6.18 7.63
CA GLY A 574 5.63 6.60 7.69
C GLY A 574 6.66 5.47 7.77
N ALA A 575 6.47 4.37 7.04
CA ALA A 575 7.40 3.26 6.95
C ALA A 575 7.34 2.61 5.56
N TYR A 576 8.38 1.83 5.20
CA TYR A 576 8.45 1.00 3.99
C TYR A 576 8.31 1.76 2.66
N GLU A 577 8.60 3.05 2.64
CA GLU A 577 8.38 3.92 1.47
C GLU A 577 6.90 3.99 1.03
N ILE A 578 5.96 3.51 1.89
CA ILE A 578 4.52 3.53 1.59
C ILE A 578 4.00 4.96 1.66
N SER A 579 3.41 5.43 0.56
CA SER A 579 2.82 6.76 0.45
C SER A 579 1.34 6.77 0.83
N SER A 580 0.93 7.80 1.57
CA SER A 580 -0.48 8.05 1.91
C SER A 580 -1.15 8.92 0.84
N ASP A 581 -1.45 8.33 -0.30
CA ASP A 581 -1.96 9.04 -1.45
C ASP A 581 -3.42 9.49 -1.31
N PRO A 582 -3.83 10.57 -2.00
CA PRO A 582 -5.22 10.99 -2.06
C PRO A 582 -6.12 9.87 -2.59
N GLY A 583 -7.17 9.54 -1.86
CA GLY A 583 -8.14 8.53 -2.25
C GLY A 583 -9.50 8.79 -1.63
N PHE A 584 -10.56 8.46 -2.35
CA PHE A 584 -11.93 8.60 -1.87
C PHE A 584 -12.27 7.52 -0.84
N SER A 585 -13.07 7.90 0.17
CA SER A 585 -13.57 6.98 1.18
C SER A 585 -14.96 7.40 1.65
N VAL A 586 -15.94 6.52 1.50
CA VAL A 586 -17.30 6.73 2.06
C VAL A 586 -17.28 6.82 3.57
N ALA A 587 -16.36 6.10 4.24
CA ALA A 587 -16.23 6.17 5.71
C ALA A 587 -15.82 7.57 6.18
N ARG A 588 -15.00 8.26 5.41
CA ARG A 588 -14.58 9.63 5.72
C ARG A 588 -15.74 10.61 5.69
N LEU A 589 -16.74 10.40 4.82
CA LEU A 589 -17.89 11.30 4.69
C LEU A 589 -18.61 11.47 6.03
N SER A 590 -18.83 10.39 6.79
CA SER A 590 -19.49 10.45 8.09
C SER A 590 -18.73 11.32 9.11
N LEU A 591 -17.40 11.40 9.01
CA LEU A 591 -16.59 12.31 9.82
C LEU A 591 -16.72 13.76 9.33
N LEU A 592 -16.57 13.97 8.03
CA LEU A 592 -16.63 15.32 7.42
C LEU A 592 -18.01 15.97 7.62
N ASP A 593 -19.09 15.19 7.50
CA ASP A 593 -20.47 15.65 7.69
C ASP A 593 -20.77 16.08 9.14
N ARG A 594 -19.96 15.60 10.08
CA ARG A 594 -19.99 16.02 11.50
C ARG A 594 -19.05 17.19 11.79
N GLY A 595 -18.44 17.79 10.78
CA GLY A 595 -17.51 18.92 10.92
C GLY A 595 -16.15 18.53 11.48
N VAL A 596 -15.74 17.27 11.31
CA VAL A 596 -14.39 16.82 11.69
C VAL A 596 -13.42 17.21 10.57
N LEU A 597 -12.34 17.87 10.91
CA LEU A 597 -11.19 18.07 10.03
C LEU A 597 -10.45 16.73 9.88
N TYR A 598 -10.27 16.27 8.64
CA TYR A 598 -9.45 15.10 8.33
C TYR A 598 -8.06 15.56 7.87
N ALA A 599 -7.01 15.07 8.50
CA ALA A 599 -5.63 15.48 8.23
C ALA A 599 -4.73 14.28 7.94
N VAL A 600 -3.87 14.40 6.93
CA VAL A 600 -2.86 13.40 6.56
C VAL A 600 -1.51 14.09 6.45
N PRO A 601 -0.66 14.05 7.48
CA PRO A 601 0.73 14.43 7.35
C PRO A 601 1.50 13.36 6.57
N HIS A 602 2.21 13.78 5.54
CA HIS A 602 3.05 12.91 4.70
C HIS A 602 4.45 12.89 5.31
N VAL A 603 4.59 12.12 6.40
CA VAL A 603 5.80 12.10 7.23
C VAL A 603 6.95 11.33 6.58
N ARG A 604 8.19 11.64 6.97
CA ARG A 604 9.37 10.89 6.54
C ARG A 604 9.26 9.41 6.93
N GLY A 605 9.81 8.54 6.09
CA GLY A 605 9.63 7.08 6.13
C GLY A 605 8.58 6.58 5.15
N GLY A 606 7.70 7.48 4.63
CA GLY A 606 6.90 7.27 3.42
C GLY A 606 7.68 7.58 2.15
N GLY A 607 7.05 7.38 0.98
CA GLY A 607 7.64 7.59 -0.34
C GLY A 607 7.21 8.89 -1.04
N GLU A 608 6.37 9.71 -0.41
CA GLU A 608 5.69 10.82 -1.09
C GLU A 608 6.65 11.80 -1.78
N MET A 609 7.83 12.02 -1.17
CA MET A 609 8.84 12.94 -1.72
C MET A 609 10.04 12.19 -2.34
N GLY A 610 9.87 10.91 -2.68
CA GLY A 610 10.91 10.06 -3.28
C GLY A 610 11.82 9.37 -2.25
N ARG A 611 12.85 8.68 -2.73
CA ARG A 611 13.70 7.80 -1.92
C ARG A 611 14.36 8.48 -0.72
N ALA A 612 14.82 9.71 -0.87
CA ALA A 612 15.45 10.46 0.23
C ALA A 612 14.48 10.69 1.40
N TRP A 613 13.18 10.80 1.14
CA TRP A 613 12.15 10.95 2.16
C TRP A 613 11.98 9.68 2.99
N TYR A 614 12.02 8.53 2.33
CA TYR A 614 12.05 7.23 2.98
C TYR A 614 13.30 7.04 3.83
N GLU A 615 14.49 7.28 3.26
CA GLU A 615 15.78 7.10 3.95
C GLU A 615 15.93 7.98 5.21
N GLN A 616 15.30 9.14 5.21
CA GLN A 616 15.30 10.04 6.37
C GLN A 616 14.31 9.63 7.46
N GLY A 617 13.50 8.58 7.26
CA GLY A 617 12.53 8.08 8.23
C GLY A 617 12.69 6.60 8.57
N ARG A 618 13.81 5.95 8.23
CA ARG A 618 14.06 4.53 8.58
C ARG A 618 15.35 4.32 9.37
N ARG A 619 15.56 3.12 9.90
CA ARG A 619 16.74 2.72 10.68
C ARG A 619 17.05 3.77 11.76
N LEU A 620 18.28 4.30 11.79
CA LEU A 620 18.74 5.30 12.76
C LEU A 620 18.09 6.70 12.58
N ASN A 621 17.24 6.87 11.57
CA ASN A 621 16.49 8.10 11.31
C ASN A 621 15.00 7.97 11.68
N LYS A 622 14.54 6.83 12.18
CA LYS A 622 13.12 6.51 12.41
C LYS A 622 12.37 7.55 13.26
N ARG A 623 13.04 8.20 14.18
CA ARG A 623 12.42 9.20 15.05
C ARG A 623 11.88 10.41 14.27
N HIS A 624 12.41 10.73 13.10
CA HIS A 624 11.88 11.81 12.27
C HIS A 624 10.41 11.56 11.90
N THR A 625 10.01 10.32 11.63
CA THR A 625 8.61 9.96 11.38
C THR A 625 7.68 10.43 12.52
N PHE A 626 8.07 10.15 13.76
CA PHE A 626 7.28 10.50 14.94
C PHE A 626 7.30 12.00 15.22
N GLU A 627 8.46 12.60 15.06
CA GLU A 627 8.68 14.05 15.28
C GLU A 627 7.94 14.88 14.23
N ASP A 628 7.94 14.47 12.95
CA ASP A 628 7.16 15.09 11.89
C ASP A 628 5.67 15.09 12.20
N PHE A 629 5.12 13.94 12.62
CA PHE A 629 3.71 13.80 12.95
C PHE A 629 3.31 14.68 14.14
N ILE A 630 4.15 14.73 15.18
CA ILE A 630 3.96 15.57 16.35
C ILE A 630 3.99 17.05 15.96
N ASP A 631 4.99 17.46 15.18
CA ASP A 631 5.16 18.85 14.77
C ASP A 631 4.03 19.34 13.88
N VAL A 632 3.56 18.49 12.96
CA VAL A 632 2.37 18.77 12.15
C VAL A 632 1.12 18.92 13.03
N THR A 633 0.89 17.98 13.95
CA THR A 633 -0.27 18.04 14.86
C THR A 633 -0.26 19.34 15.68
N ALA A 634 0.90 19.67 16.28
CA ALA A 634 1.05 20.89 17.07
C ALA A 634 0.85 22.15 16.20
N ALA A 635 1.41 22.19 15.01
CA ALA A 635 1.29 23.33 14.10
C ALA A 635 -0.17 23.58 13.65
N LEU A 636 -0.93 22.53 13.37
CA LEU A 636 -2.36 22.64 13.02
C LEU A 636 -3.18 23.19 14.20
N GLN A 637 -2.90 22.72 15.42
CA GLN A 637 -3.55 23.22 16.65
C GLN A 637 -3.16 24.67 16.96
N ASP A 638 -1.87 25.00 16.87
CA ASP A 638 -1.35 26.36 17.09
C ASP A 638 -1.85 27.37 16.04
N ALA A 639 -2.09 26.90 14.82
CA ALA A 639 -2.69 27.70 13.75
C ALA A 639 -4.22 27.90 13.96
N GLY A 640 -4.81 27.30 15.00
CA GLY A 640 -6.22 27.41 15.31
C GLY A 640 -7.12 26.65 14.33
N LEU A 641 -6.65 25.53 13.81
CA LEU A 641 -7.41 24.67 12.89
C LEU A 641 -8.02 23.46 13.60
N ALA A 642 -7.59 23.13 14.82
CA ALA A 642 -8.09 22.02 15.61
C ALA A 642 -7.87 22.22 17.11
N ASP A 643 -8.68 21.50 17.92
CA ASP A 643 -8.56 21.45 19.39
C ASP A 643 -7.86 20.14 19.81
N ALA A 644 -6.80 20.25 20.61
CA ALA A 644 -6.08 19.10 21.18
C ALA A 644 -7.00 18.17 22.00
N HIS A 645 -8.03 18.70 22.66
CA HIS A 645 -9.00 17.91 23.41
C HIS A 645 -10.02 17.18 22.53
N ARG A 646 -9.99 17.43 21.23
CA ARG A 646 -10.88 16.84 20.22
C ARG A 646 -10.09 16.24 19.04
N THR A 647 -8.77 16.09 19.20
CA THR A 647 -7.90 15.46 18.20
C THR A 647 -7.77 13.99 18.50
N VAL A 648 -8.09 13.15 17.51
CA VAL A 648 -7.88 11.70 17.51
C VAL A 648 -6.87 11.35 16.43
N ALA A 649 -5.83 10.59 16.81
CA ALA A 649 -4.86 10.05 15.88
C ALA A 649 -5.18 8.59 15.57
N TYR A 650 -4.91 8.17 14.33
CA TYR A 650 -5.13 6.80 13.84
C TYR A 650 -3.92 6.27 13.06
N GLY A 651 -3.60 4.99 13.27
CA GLY A 651 -2.60 4.26 12.49
C GLY A 651 -2.59 2.78 12.78
N GLY A 652 -2.30 1.99 11.74
CA GLY A 652 -2.24 0.54 11.83
C GLY A 652 -0.84 0.00 11.55
N SER A 653 -0.51 -1.23 12.05
CA SER A 653 0.77 -1.90 11.76
C SER A 653 1.97 -1.02 12.18
N ALA A 654 2.86 -0.66 11.24
CA ALA A 654 3.92 0.33 11.48
C ALA A 654 3.38 1.73 11.81
N GLY A 655 2.19 2.12 11.28
CA GLY A 655 1.46 3.29 11.76
C GLY A 655 1.00 3.15 13.21
N GLY A 656 0.79 1.93 13.70
CA GLY A 656 0.55 1.64 15.11
C GLY A 656 1.79 1.88 15.99
N LEU A 657 3.00 1.60 15.49
CA LEU A 657 4.24 2.03 16.13
C LEU A 657 4.30 3.57 16.25
N LEU A 658 3.95 4.28 15.17
CA LEU A 658 3.81 5.74 15.19
C LEU A 658 2.84 6.18 16.29
N MET A 659 1.65 5.54 16.37
CA MET A 659 0.64 5.86 17.40
C MET A 659 1.14 5.64 18.83
N GLY A 660 1.82 4.54 19.10
CA GLY A 660 2.42 4.28 20.41
C GLY A 660 3.54 5.26 20.76
N ALA A 661 4.39 5.60 19.76
CA ALA A 661 5.47 6.56 19.96
C ALA A 661 4.95 7.98 20.27
N ILE A 662 3.96 8.49 19.53
CA ILE A 662 3.39 9.82 19.78
C ILE A 662 2.60 9.88 21.08
N ALA A 663 1.97 8.77 21.51
CA ALA A 663 1.31 8.67 22.81
C ALA A 663 2.31 8.90 23.95
N ASN A 664 3.52 8.34 23.85
CA ASN A 664 4.58 8.51 24.83
C ASN A 664 5.27 9.88 24.74
N MET A 665 5.53 10.37 23.52
CA MET A 665 6.35 11.57 23.29
C MET A 665 5.56 12.88 23.44
N ALA A 666 4.27 12.88 23.07
CA ALA A 666 3.44 14.10 23.03
C ALA A 666 1.97 13.85 23.43
N PRO A 667 1.69 13.20 24.59
CA PRO A 667 0.35 12.81 25.00
C PRO A 667 -0.64 13.99 25.07
N GLN A 668 -0.16 15.20 25.28
CA GLN A 668 -0.99 16.41 25.44
C GLN A 668 -1.66 16.88 24.14
N LEU A 669 -1.24 16.37 22.97
CA LEU A 669 -1.78 16.77 21.68
C LEU A 669 -3.02 15.97 21.27
N TYR A 670 -3.32 14.87 21.99
CA TYR A 670 -4.34 13.91 21.57
C TYR A 670 -5.36 13.66 22.67
N ALA A 671 -6.64 13.67 22.31
CA ALA A 671 -7.75 13.25 23.18
C ALA A 671 -7.90 11.73 23.17
N GLY A 672 -7.60 11.10 22.04
CA GLY A 672 -7.64 9.66 21.83
C GLY A 672 -6.73 9.22 20.72
N ILE A 673 -6.42 7.92 20.72
CA ILE A 673 -5.62 7.23 19.71
C ILE A 673 -6.32 5.91 19.38
N GLU A 674 -6.49 5.65 18.11
CA GLU A 674 -6.90 4.36 17.57
C GLU A 674 -5.69 3.70 16.92
N ALA A 675 -5.40 2.46 17.32
CA ALA A 675 -4.21 1.73 16.88
C ALA A 675 -4.62 0.31 16.45
N ASP A 676 -4.61 0.07 15.13
CA ASP A 676 -4.99 -1.23 14.57
C ASP A 676 -3.75 -2.10 14.37
N VAL A 677 -3.82 -3.35 14.87
CA VAL A 677 -2.71 -4.31 14.81
C VAL A 677 -1.34 -3.65 15.06
N PRO A 678 -1.18 -2.89 16.17
CA PRO A 678 -0.08 -1.94 16.31
C PRO A 678 1.24 -2.62 16.68
N PHE A 679 2.31 -2.25 15.97
CA PHE A 679 3.68 -2.72 16.19
C PHE A 679 4.33 -1.97 17.38
N VAL A 680 3.92 -2.27 18.61
CA VAL A 680 4.25 -1.46 19.80
C VAL A 680 5.26 -2.10 20.74
N ASP A 681 5.57 -3.39 20.61
CA ASP A 681 6.68 -4.08 21.28
C ASP A 681 7.83 -4.35 20.29
N ALA A 682 8.10 -3.34 19.46
CA ALA A 682 8.97 -3.42 18.29
C ALA A 682 10.37 -3.94 18.62
N LEU A 683 10.98 -3.49 19.72
CA LEU A 683 12.32 -3.94 20.12
C LEU A 683 12.34 -5.44 20.40
N THR A 684 11.34 -5.95 21.13
CA THR A 684 11.27 -7.39 21.46
C THR A 684 11.07 -8.24 20.20
N SER A 685 10.19 -7.80 19.28
CA SER A 685 9.91 -8.54 18.05
C SER A 685 11.12 -8.57 17.10
N ILE A 686 11.80 -7.45 16.92
CA ILE A 686 12.97 -7.36 16.02
C ILE A 686 14.24 -8.02 16.61
N LEU A 687 14.26 -8.32 17.90
CA LEU A 687 15.33 -9.11 18.55
C LEU A 687 15.15 -10.62 18.39
N ASP A 688 14.04 -11.11 17.90
CA ASP A 688 13.71 -12.53 17.81
C ASP A 688 13.68 -13.03 16.36
N PRO A 689 14.79 -13.55 15.81
CA PRO A 689 14.87 -13.99 14.42
C PRO A 689 14.00 -15.23 14.11
N SER A 690 13.42 -15.87 15.11
CA SER A 690 12.50 -16.99 14.90
C SER A 690 11.08 -16.55 14.53
N LEU A 691 10.77 -15.25 14.65
CA LEU A 691 9.47 -14.71 14.28
C LEU A 691 9.38 -14.45 12.76
N PRO A 692 8.20 -14.60 12.18
CA PRO A 692 7.94 -14.15 10.82
C PRO A 692 8.39 -12.71 10.62
N LEU A 693 8.96 -12.42 9.47
CA LEU A 693 9.42 -11.09 9.03
C LEU A 693 10.69 -10.55 9.72
N THR A 694 11.01 -10.91 10.95
CA THR A 694 12.08 -10.24 11.75
C THR A 694 13.38 -10.01 10.96
N VAL A 695 13.92 -11.04 10.31
CA VAL A 695 15.21 -10.92 9.61
C VAL A 695 15.10 -9.98 8.40
N THR A 696 14.02 -10.05 7.64
CA THR A 696 13.79 -9.13 6.51
C THR A 696 13.52 -7.70 6.96
N GLU A 697 12.98 -7.52 8.16
CA GLU A 697 12.66 -6.21 8.74
C GLU A 697 13.90 -5.47 9.27
N TRP A 698 15.05 -6.14 9.40
CA TRP A 698 16.30 -5.45 9.76
C TRP A 698 16.71 -4.38 8.73
N ASP A 699 16.29 -4.53 7.49
CA ASP A 699 16.49 -3.52 6.47
C ASP A 699 15.66 -2.25 6.72
N GLU A 700 14.49 -2.36 7.33
CA GLU A 700 13.62 -1.21 7.67
C GLU A 700 14.00 -0.60 9.04
N TRP A 701 14.13 -1.44 10.07
CA TRP A 701 14.27 -0.98 11.45
C TRP A 701 15.72 -0.93 11.93
N GLY A 702 16.62 -1.64 11.23
CA GLY A 702 17.98 -1.95 11.68
C GLY A 702 18.03 -3.28 12.45
N ASP A 703 19.23 -3.79 12.64
CA ASP A 703 19.51 -5.07 13.34
C ASP A 703 19.92 -4.82 14.80
N PRO A 704 18.96 -4.83 15.75
CA PRO A 704 19.27 -4.63 17.17
C PRO A 704 19.89 -5.86 17.82
N LEU A 705 19.83 -7.03 17.18
CA LEU A 705 20.40 -8.26 17.72
C LEU A 705 21.92 -8.26 17.63
N HIS A 706 22.49 -7.76 16.53
CA HIS A 706 23.92 -7.77 16.25
C HIS A 706 24.58 -6.40 16.44
N ASP A 707 23.81 -5.29 16.40
CA ASP A 707 24.32 -3.93 16.55
C ASP A 707 23.78 -3.25 17.83
N ALA A 708 24.72 -2.93 18.74
CA ALA A 708 24.39 -2.30 20.03
C ALA A 708 23.92 -0.83 19.88
N ASP A 709 24.28 -0.13 18.82
CA ASP A 709 23.84 1.25 18.58
C ASP A 709 22.40 1.23 18.06
N VAL A 710 22.07 0.33 17.15
CA VAL A 710 20.70 0.08 16.69
C VAL A 710 19.81 -0.34 17.87
N TYR A 711 20.26 -1.27 18.72
CA TYR A 711 19.53 -1.68 19.93
C TYR A 711 19.18 -0.46 20.81
N ARG A 712 20.17 0.35 21.15
CA ARG A 712 19.98 1.55 21.99
C ARG A 712 19.04 2.56 21.35
N TYR A 713 19.16 2.75 20.05
CA TYR A 713 18.33 3.67 19.31
C TYR A 713 16.87 3.19 19.26
N MET A 714 16.62 1.93 18.90
CA MET A 714 15.28 1.34 18.87
C MET A 714 14.63 1.36 20.24
N LYS A 715 15.38 0.99 21.31
CA LYS A 715 14.91 1.06 22.69
C LYS A 715 14.46 2.48 23.08
N SER A 716 15.05 3.52 22.51
CA SER A 716 14.73 4.91 22.85
C SER A 716 13.36 5.38 22.35
N TYR A 717 12.74 4.67 21.43
CA TYR A 717 11.44 5.03 20.88
C TYR A 717 10.39 3.92 20.91
N SER A 718 10.78 2.65 21.07
CA SER A 718 9.83 1.52 21.12
C SER A 718 8.76 1.77 22.20
N PRO A 719 7.48 1.74 21.86
CA PRO A 719 6.41 2.17 22.77
C PRO A 719 6.36 1.41 24.08
N TYR A 720 6.53 0.09 24.04
CA TYR A 720 6.48 -0.77 25.23
C TYR A 720 7.55 -0.38 26.25
N GLU A 721 8.80 -0.16 25.82
CA GLU A 721 9.92 0.22 26.69
C GLU A 721 9.81 1.65 27.24
N ASN A 722 9.02 2.50 26.60
CA ASN A 722 8.87 3.92 26.96
C ASN A 722 7.47 4.26 27.50
N ALA A 723 6.64 3.22 27.79
CA ALA A 723 5.34 3.44 28.41
C ALA A 723 5.49 4.13 29.78
N PRO A 724 4.70 5.16 30.10
CA PRO A 724 4.82 5.89 31.36
C PRO A 724 4.48 4.98 32.54
N GLU A 725 5.31 5.00 33.60
CA GLU A 725 5.01 4.30 34.83
C GLU A 725 3.71 4.86 35.45
N GLY A 726 2.77 3.99 35.79
CA GLY A 726 1.54 4.37 36.46
C GLY A 726 1.80 5.02 37.83
N ALA A 727 0.97 5.96 38.24
CA ALA A 727 1.11 6.73 39.47
C ALA A 727 1.07 5.88 40.76
N ASP A 728 0.77 4.59 40.68
CA ASP A 728 0.57 3.66 41.80
C ASP A 728 1.67 2.61 41.96
N GLY A 729 2.82 2.73 41.27
CA GLY A 729 3.94 1.81 41.37
C GLY A 729 4.88 2.15 42.53
N GLU A 730 4.98 1.26 43.56
CA GLU A 730 6.08 1.30 44.50
C GLU A 730 7.41 1.26 43.75
N ALA A 731 8.27 2.23 44.02
CA ALA A 731 9.57 2.42 43.40
C ALA A 731 10.43 1.17 43.48
N GLY A 732 10.52 0.42 42.38
CA GLY A 732 11.61 -0.55 42.14
C GLY A 732 12.88 0.23 41.81
N ALA A 733 13.86 0.23 42.69
CA ALA A 733 15.12 0.93 42.50
C ALA A 733 15.86 0.41 41.26
N GLY A 734 16.08 1.26 40.29
CA GLY A 734 17.04 1.01 39.22
C GLY A 734 16.73 1.57 37.85
N ALA A 735 16.61 2.87 37.71
CA ALA A 735 17.03 3.59 36.48
C ALA A 735 17.07 5.10 36.74
N ALA A 736 18.23 5.56 37.16
CA ALA A 736 18.54 6.98 37.10
C ALA A 736 18.98 7.31 35.68
N SER A 737 18.12 7.92 34.90
CA SER A 737 18.56 8.68 33.73
C SER A 737 17.47 9.65 33.27
N THR A 738 17.90 10.90 33.19
CA THR A 738 17.28 12.08 32.58
C THR A 738 16.17 12.79 33.36
N ARG A 739 16.60 13.45 34.43
CA ARG A 739 15.93 14.65 34.89
C ARG A 739 16.14 15.76 33.86
N SER A 740 15.09 16.19 33.22
CA SER A 740 14.71 17.61 33.02
C SER A 740 13.53 17.72 32.04
N LEU A 741 12.35 17.31 32.45
CA LEU A 741 11.14 17.94 31.91
C LEU A 741 10.45 18.60 33.09
N GLN A 742 10.39 19.92 33.01
CA GLN A 742 9.70 20.79 33.97
C GLN A 742 8.30 20.25 34.22
N ARG A 743 7.84 20.34 35.47
CA ARG A 743 6.48 20.10 35.88
C ARG A 743 5.50 20.89 35.00
N GLN A 744 5.13 20.33 33.85
CA GLN A 744 3.94 20.76 33.15
C GLN A 744 2.74 20.06 33.81
N SER A 745 1.67 20.83 34.01
CA SER A 745 0.43 20.38 34.57
C SER A 745 -0.01 19.06 33.94
N TRP A 746 -0.29 18.06 34.78
CA TRP A 746 -0.78 16.75 34.40
C TRP A 746 -1.97 16.87 33.44
N ARG A 747 -1.73 16.63 32.15
CA ARG A 747 -2.80 16.27 31.22
C ARG A 747 -2.94 14.76 31.25
N PRO A 748 -4.17 14.22 31.26
CA PRO A 748 -4.37 12.78 31.24
C PRO A 748 -3.77 12.22 29.94
N PHE A 749 -3.13 11.04 30.04
CA PHE A 749 -2.68 10.26 28.88
C PHE A 749 -3.88 10.03 27.93
N PRO A 750 -3.71 10.04 26.57
CA PRO A 750 -4.80 9.85 25.64
C PRO A 750 -5.52 8.52 25.87
N ARG A 751 -6.80 8.45 25.56
CA ARG A 751 -7.52 7.17 25.54
C ARG A 751 -7.04 6.39 24.33
N ILE A 752 -6.62 5.14 24.55
CA ILE A 752 -6.18 4.27 23.47
C ILE A 752 -7.24 3.19 23.23
N PHE A 753 -7.61 3.02 21.97
CA PHE A 753 -8.38 1.90 21.48
C PHE A 753 -7.50 1.10 20.53
N ALA A 754 -7.21 -0.16 20.86
CA ALA A 754 -6.38 -1.02 20.04
C ALA A 754 -7.18 -2.24 19.57
N THR A 755 -6.99 -2.63 18.32
CA THR A 755 -7.50 -3.89 17.77
C THR A 755 -6.36 -4.80 17.38
N THR A 756 -6.54 -6.11 17.50
CA THR A 756 -5.54 -7.10 17.09
C THR A 756 -6.20 -8.43 16.75
N SER A 757 -5.46 -9.34 16.12
CA SER A 757 -5.92 -10.69 15.80
C SER A 757 -4.98 -11.74 16.38
N MET A 758 -5.56 -12.79 16.97
CA MET A 758 -4.80 -13.93 17.51
C MET A 758 -4.01 -14.70 16.44
N ASN A 759 -4.39 -14.56 15.18
CA ASN A 759 -3.76 -15.23 14.04
C ASN A 759 -2.91 -14.30 13.17
N ASP A 760 -2.72 -13.04 13.59
CA ASP A 760 -1.85 -12.11 12.87
C ASP A 760 -0.42 -12.68 12.82
N THR A 761 0.08 -12.86 11.60
CA THR A 761 1.44 -13.38 11.31
C THR A 761 2.45 -12.27 11.13
N ARG A 762 2.02 -11.00 11.00
CA ARG A 762 2.86 -9.84 10.73
C ARG A 762 3.17 -9.05 11.99
N VAL A 763 2.13 -8.78 12.81
CA VAL A 763 2.25 -8.10 14.09
C VAL A 763 1.59 -8.95 15.17
N LEU A 764 2.38 -9.41 16.11
CA LEU A 764 1.88 -10.35 17.10
C LEU A 764 0.80 -9.71 17.98
N TYR A 765 -0.31 -10.43 18.17
CA TYR A 765 -1.41 -9.99 19.04
C TYR A 765 -0.96 -9.59 20.46
N VAL A 766 0.15 -10.14 20.92
CA VAL A 766 0.71 -9.89 22.25
C VAL A 766 1.23 -8.47 22.43
N GLU A 767 1.63 -7.80 21.36
CA GLU A 767 2.23 -6.46 21.43
C GLU A 767 1.28 -5.43 22.04
N PRO A 768 0.07 -5.21 21.51
CA PRO A 768 -0.88 -4.30 22.18
C PRO A 768 -1.46 -4.86 23.48
N LEU A 769 -1.37 -6.17 23.71
CA LEU A 769 -1.91 -6.80 24.92
C LEU A 769 -1.04 -6.56 26.14
N LYS A 770 0.31 -6.46 25.97
CA LYS A 770 1.28 -6.10 27.02
C LYS A 770 1.10 -4.66 27.49
#